data_8c2edecc1c5a5e4289a185e91c60c8a6
#
_entry.id   8c2edecc1c5a5e4289a185e91c60c8a6
#
_cell.length_a   1.000
_cell.length_b   1.000
_cell.length_c   1.000
_cell.angle_alpha   90.00
_cell.angle_beta   90.00
_cell.angle_gamma   90.00
#
_symmetry.space_group_name_H-M   'P 1'
#
loop_
_entity.id
_entity.type
_entity.pdbx_description
1 polymer ?
#
loop_
_entity_poly.entity_id
_entity_poly.type
_entity_poly.pdbx_seq_one_letter_code
_entity_poly.pdbx_strand_id
1 'polypeptide(L)'
;MKNHLDVIENSLIASKIKIYTNKGKVMMSDETKCPVIHGSNTKTAGSHSNVNWWPQQLNLNILHQQDKKTNPMEEDFNYKEEFEKIDYKALKQDLYDLMTDSQEWWPADYGHYGPFFVRLTWHAAGTYRIGDGRGGAGTGAQRFSPLNSWPDNGNLDKARRLLWPIKQKYGKQLSWADLLVLAGNAAIESMGGKTFGFGGGREDIWHPEEDIYWGPEEEMLGNNRYVGERLLNNPLAAVQMGLIYVNPQGPDGNPDPKKSAHDIRETFGRMAMNDYETVALIAGGHTFGKCHGAGDDGLVGVGPEDAPMEQQQFGWKSGFGKGKGRDAITSGLEGPWTKNPAQWDNGYFENLFKYEYELVKSPAGAYQWHPIDLEQENHAPDVEDPNMKVTTMMLTSDLALREDPEYRKVSLHFKDNPDEFADAFARAWFKLLHRDMGPKNRYLGPEVPKEDLIWQDPVPAGNSDYDVVKAKELISNCDLSIQEMIEVAWASASTFRNSDLRGGANGARIRFEPMKSWQSNDKATLDKALDVYAKIAQEVNASVADVIVLAGNVAIEKASGVEVPFLAGRGDATEEQTDAESFRVLEPLADGFRNYQKTEYSVSPEEMLVDKSQLLGLTAHEMTVLVGGMRSLGITKDNLGNFSEDNNKLDNEFFKKLLDMNVAWRPNGNNAYEGVDKTSGEVVRTASRVDLVFGSNSQLRSLAEVYASDDANDKFVNDFIAAWNKVMNADRF
;
A
#
# COMPACT_ATOMS: atom_id res chain seq x y z
N MET A 1 -14.45 18.84 -5.91
CA MET A 1 -13.83 17.94 -4.94
C MET A 1 -14.80 17.37 -3.90
N LYS A 2 -15.49 18.18 -3.10
CA LYS A 2 -16.50 17.67 -2.14
C LYS A 2 -17.55 16.73 -2.76
N ASN A 3 -18.00 17.02 -3.99
CA ASN A 3 -18.99 16.19 -4.69
C ASN A 3 -18.42 14.87 -5.24
N HIS A 4 -17.10 14.74 -5.36
CA HIS A 4 -16.47 13.54 -5.91
C HIS A 4 -16.29 12.43 -4.85
N LEU A 5 -16.02 12.83 -3.60
CA LEU A 5 -15.89 11.90 -2.47
C LEU A 5 -17.26 11.35 -2.02
N ASP A 6 -18.29 12.21 -1.99
CA ASP A 6 -19.66 11.76 -1.68
C ASP A 6 -20.21 10.80 -2.74
N VAL A 7 -19.77 10.93 -4.01
CA VAL A 7 -20.09 10.00 -5.10
C VAL A 7 -19.34 8.66 -4.92
N ILE A 8 -18.11 8.68 -4.42
CA ILE A 8 -17.32 7.46 -4.16
C ILE A 8 -17.93 6.68 -3.01
N GLU A 9 -18.34 7.31 -1.91
CA GLU A 9 -19.00 6.63 -0.80
C GLU A 9 -20.36 6.02 -1.21
N ASN A 10 -21.17 6.75 -1.96
CA ASN A 10 -22.48 6.28 -2.41
C ASN A 10 -22.39 5.24 -3.55
N SER A 11 -21.35 5.28 -4.40
CA SER A 11 -21.18 4.30 -5.48
C SER A 11 -20.70 2.94 -4.97
N LEU A 12 -19.89 2.90 -3.91
CA LEU A 12 -19.49 1.65 -3.22
C LEU A 12 -20.70 0.87 -2.69
N ILE A 13 -21.72 1.57 -2.21
CA ILE A 13 -22.96 0.96 -1.71
C ILE A 13 -23.85 0.52 -2.87
N ALA A 14 -24.00 1.33 -3.91
CA ALA A 14 -24.92 1.06 -5.03
C ALA A 14 -24.41 0.02 -6.02
N SER A 15 -23.10 -0.07 -6.25
CA SER A 15 -22.53 -0.99 -7.24
C SER A 15 -22.50 -2.44 -6.76
N LYS A 16 -22.27 -2.67 -5.47
CA LYS A 16 -22.31 -4.01 -4.88
C LYS A 16 -23.73 -4.62 -4.82
N ILE A 17 -24.77 -3.79 -4.83
CA ILE A 17 -26.18 -4.24 -4.79
C ILE A 17 -26.72 -4.59 -6.21
N LYS A 18 -26.21 -3.97 -7.28
CA LYS A 18 -26.77 -4.13 -8.64
C LYS A 18 -26.27 -5.35 -9.43
N ILE A 19 -25.13 -5.93 -9.08
CA ILE A 19 -24.54 -7.04 -9.86
C ILE A 19 -25.27 -8.39 -9.64
N TYR A 20 -26.13 -8.50 -8.63
CA TYR A 20 -26.70 -9.80 -8.22
C TYR A 20 -28.22 -9.98 -8.39
N THR A 21 -28.90 -9.13 -9.16
CA THR A 21 -30.35 -9.30 -9.40
C THR A 21 -30.73 -9.99 -10.72
N ASN A 22 -29.77 -10.54 -11.47
CA ASN A 22 -30.12 -11.40 -12.61
C ASN A 22 -30.25 -12.85 -12.17
N LYS A 23 -31.46 -13.23 -11.74
CA LYS A 23 -31.87 -14.62 -11.48
C LYS A 23 -31.92 -15.42 -12.79
N GLY A 24 -30.81 -16.00 -13.18
CA GLY A 24 -30.84 -17.20 -14.02
C GLY A 24 -31.18 -18.40 -13.16
N LYS A 25 -32.40 -18.95 -13.29
CA LYS A 25 -32.73 -20.28 -12.78
C LYS A 25 -31.87 -21.30 -13.53
N VAL A 26 -30.80 -21.76 -12.92
CA VAL A 26 -30.15 -23.01 -13.31
C VAL A 26 -30.97 -24.13 -12.65
N MET A 27 -31.61 -24.94 -13.47
CA MET A 27 -32.20 -26.20 -13.01
C MET A 27 -31.06 -27.14 -12.64
N MET A 28 -30.91 -27.43 -11.36
CA MET A 28 -29.96 -28.40 -10.84
C MET A 28 -30.45 -29.82 -11.18
N SER A 29 -29.65 -30.58 -11.91
CA SER A 29 -29.81 -32.02 -12.02
C SER A 29 -29.27 -32.67 -10.74
N ASP A 30 -29.98 -33.68 -10.27
CA ASP A 30 -29.89 -34.28 -8.93
C ASP A 30 -28.70 -35.27 -8.77
N GLU A 31 -27.61 -35.12 -9.49
CA GLU A 31 -26.59 -36.17 -9.60
C GLU A 31 -25.15 -35.80 -9.19
N THR A 32 -24.92 -34.94 -8.22
CA THR A 32 -23.57 -34.90 -7.60
C THR A 32 -23.62 -34.37 -6.18
N LYS A 33 -23.72 -35.28 -5.23
CA LYS A 33 -23.64 -35.00 -3.78
C LYS A 33 -22.17 -35.02 -3.27
N CYS A 34 -21.21 -34.58 -4.04
CA CYS A 34 -19.85 -34.41 -3.53
C CYS A 34 -19.68 -32.97 -3.04
N PRO A 35 -19.48 -32.73 -1.75
CA PRO A 35 -19.32 -31.37 -1.22
C PRO A 35 -18.08 -30.62 -1.76
N VAL A 36 -17.20 -31.32 -2.47
CA VAL A 36 -15.96 -30.73 -3.05
C VAL A 36 -16.19 -30.12 -4.44
N ILE A 37 -17.33 -30.40 -5.12
CA ILE A 37 -17.54 -29.95 -6.51
C ILE A 37 -18.31 -28.63 -6.61
N HIS A 38 -18.93 -28.17 -5.52
CA HIS A 38 -19.65 -26.91 -5.52
C HIS A 38 -18.75 -25.80 -4.94
N GLY A 39 -17.92 -25.21 -5.81
CA GLY A 39 -17.24 -23.97 -5.49
C GLY A 39 -18.25 -22.98 -4.94
N SER A 40 -18.09 -22.59 -3.68
CA SER A 40 -18.96 -21.62 -3.06
C SER A 40 -18.82 -20.29 -3.77
N ASN A 41 -19.93 -19.74 -4.21
CA ASN A 41 -19.93 -18.35 -4.66
C ASN A 41 -19.62 -17.44 -3.47
N THR A 42 -18.56 -16.83 -3.55
CA THR A 42 -17.91 -15.62 -3.02
C THR A 42 -18.71 -14.63 -2.16
N LYS A 43 -19.75 -15.01 -1.45
CA LYS A 43 -20.39 -14.15 -0.44
C LYS A 43 -20.11 -14.70 0.94
N THR A 44 -19.07 -14.21 1.58
CA THR A 44 -18.76 -14.57 2.97
C THR A 44 -19.66 -13.84 3.95
N ALA A 45 -19.99 -12.57 3.68
CA ALA A 45 -20.97 -11.83 4.46
C ALA A 45 -22.36 -12.49 4.41
N GLY A 46 -23.02 -12.62 5.57
CA GLY A 46 -24.33 -13.25 5.71
C GLY A 46 -24.31 -14.77 5.78
N SER A 47 -23.19 -15.44 5.61
CA SER A 47 -23.05 -16.88 5.88
C SER A 47 -23.01 -17.16 7.39
N HIS A 48 -23.58 -18.27 7.83
CA HIS A 48 -23.56 -18.73 9.22
C HIS A 48 -22.59 -19.90 9.45
N SER A 49 -21.67 -20.15 8.52
CA SER A 49 -20.68 -21.23 8.58
C SER A 49 -19.36 -20.82 7.94
N ASN A 50 -18.29 -21.57 8.23
CA ASN A 50 -17.00 -21.46 7.54
C ASN A 50 -17.11 -22.09 6.14
N VAL A 51 -17.92 -21.49 5.26
CA VAL A 51 -18.23 -22.06 3.94
C VAL A 51 -17.04 -22.07 2.98
N ASN A 52 -16.09 -21.19 3.21
CA ASN A 52 -14.89 -21.03 2.37
C ASN A 52 -13.69 -21.68 3.05
N TRP A 53 -13.70 -23.00 3.18
CA TRP A 53 -12.61 -23.67 3.89
C TRP A 53 -11.53 -24.26 2.97
N TRP A 54 -11.86 -24.54 1.70
CA TRP A 54 -10.88 -25.03 0.73
C TRP A 54 -11.36 -24.81 -0.70
N PRO A 55 -10.57 -24.14 -1.55
CA PRO A 55 -9.33 -23.40 -1.30
C PRO A 55 -9.55 -21.97 -0.75
N GLN A 56 -10.81 -21.56 -0.55
CA GLN A 56 -11.22 -20.20 -0.24
C GLN A 56 -11.48 -20.00 1.27
N GLN A 57 -10.69 -20.60 2.13
CA GLN A 57 -10.76 -20.37 3.57
C GLN A 57 -10.33 -18.96 3.94
N LEU A 58 -10.67 -18.52 5.16
CA LEU A 58 -10.14 -17.27 5.72
C LEU A 58 -8.60 -17.23 5.57
N ASN A 59 -8.10 -16.24 4.85
CA ASN A 59 -6.69 -16.18 4.48
C ASN A 59 -5.82 -15.68 5.63
N LEU A 60 -5.51 -16.57 6.57
CA LEU A 60 -4.59 -16.29 7.68
C LEU A 60 -3.12 -16.28 7.25
N ASN A 61 -2.81 -16.74 6.03
CA ASN A 61 -1.43 -16.76 5.54
C ASN A 61 -0.82 -15.37 5.45
N ILE A 62 -1.63 -14.34 5.17
CA ILE A 62 -1.13 -12.95 5.14
C ILE A 62 -0.54 -12.49 6.49
N LEU A 63 -0.95 -13.09 7.60
CA LEU A 63 -0.39 -12.79 8.93
C LEU A 63 0.95 -13.49 9.18
N HIS A 64 1.29 -14.52 8.39
CA HIS A 64 2.61 -15.17 8.43
C HIS A 64 3.72 -14.29 7.85
N GLN A 65 3.37 -13.27 7.05
CA GLN A 65 4.33 -12.26 6.56
C GLN A 65 5.03 -11.52 7.70
N GLN A 66 4.40 -11.48 8.87
CA GLN A 66 4.95 -10.88 10.09
C GLN A 66 5.83 -11.85 10.90
N ASP A 67 5.98 -13.11 10.47
CA ASP A 67 6.78 -14.11 11.18
C ASP A 67 8.25 -14.04 10.75
N LYS A 68 9.12 -13.74 11.71
CA LYS A 68 10.58 -13.68 11.50
C LYS A 68 11.22 -15.01 11.07
N LYS A 69 10.55 -16.14 11.25
CA LYS A 69 11.09 -17.48 10.86
C LYS A 69 11.25 -17.63 9.34
N THR A 70 10.54 -16.85 8.53
CA THR A 70 10.67 -16.88 7.07
C THR A 70 11.75 -15.93 6.54
N ASN A 71 12.28 -15.04 7.37
CA ASN A 71 13.37 -14.14 7.03
C ASN A 71 14.71 -14.90 7.07
N PRO A 72 15.50 -14.94 5.97
CA PRO A 72 16.77 -15.64 5.92
C PRO A 72 17.92 -14.90 6.60
N MET A 73 17.70 -13.68 7.07
CA MET A 73 18.71 -12.89 7.78
C MET A 73 18.83 -13.38 9.25
N GLU A 74 19.93 -13.02 9.90
CA GLU A 74 20.19 -13.34 11.29
C GLU A 74 19.11 -12.72 12.20
N GLU A 75 18.83 -13.33 13.37
CA GLU A 75 17.78 -12.85 14.30
C GLU A 75 18.02 -11.41 14.81
N ASP A 76 19.28 -10.99 14.91
CA ASP A 76 19.71 -9.66 15.33
C ASP A 76 20.01 -8.72 14.14
N PHE A 77 19.68 -9.13 12.92
CA PHE A 77 19.88 -8.30 11.74
C PHE A 77 19.11 -6.97 11.86
N ASN A 78 19.82 -5.88 11.65
CA ASN A 78 19.28 -4.52 11.65
C ASN A 78 19.70 -3.81 10.36
N TYR A 79 18.76 -3.64 9.44
CA TYR A 79 19.06 -3.04 8.13
C TYR A 79 19.56 -1.59 8.25
N LYS A 80 19.04 -0.81 9.19
CA LYS A 80 19.51 0.55 9.44
C LYS A 80 21.00 0.58 9.74
N GLU A 81 21.44 -0.27 10.69
CA GLU A 81 22.85 -0.37 11.08
C GLU A 81 23.74 -0.87 9.92
N GLU A 82 23.23 -1.75 9.08
CA GLU A 82 23.94 -2.22 7.90
C GLU A 82 24.02 -1.15 6.82
N PHE A 83 22.95 -0.44 6.54
CA PHE A 83 22.92 0.65 5.55
C PHE A 83 23.87 1.79 5.93
N GLU A 84 23.96 2.15 7.22
CA GLU A 84 24.87 3.20 7.71
C GLU A 84 26.36 2.88 7.50
N LYS A 85 26.72 1.63 7.19
CA LYS A 85 28.09 1.20 6.87
C LYS A 85 28.46 1.42 5.41
N ILE A 86 27.51 1.78 4.55
CA ILE A 86 27.74 1.94 3.11
C ILE A 86 28.62 3.17 2.84
N ASP A 87 29.66 2.99 2.02
CA ASP A 87 30.27 4.12 1.32
C ASP A 87 29.31 4.60 0.22
N TYR A 88 28.40 5.50 0.62
CA TYR A 88 27.34 6.02 -0.24
C TYR A 88 27.86 6.69 -1.51
N LYS A 89 29.02 7.38 -1.41
CA LYS A 89 29.64 8.01 -2.56
C LYS A 89 30.17 7.00 -3.56
N ALA A 90 30.80 5.94 -3.07
CA ALA A 90 31.25 4.84 -3.92
C ALA A 90 30.07 4.10 -4.57
N LEU A 91 28.98 3.88 -3.84
CA LEU A 91 27.75 3.28 -4.37
C LEU A 91 27.16 4.13 -5.52
N LYS A 92 27.04 5.44 -5.35
CA LYS A 92 26.57 6.32 -6.44
C LYS A 92 27.50 6.29 -7.64
N GLN A 93 28.82 6.26 -7.41
CA GLN A 93 29.79 6.16 -8.50
C GLN A 93 29.64 4.85 -9.28
N ASP A 94 29.48 3.71 -8.59
CA ASP A 94 29.23 2.43 -9.24
C ASP A 94 27.96 2.47 -10.11
N LEU A 95 26.91 3.16 -9.65
CA LEU A 95 25.68 3.34 -10.42
C LEU A 95 25.91 4.25 -11.65
N TYR A 96 26.65 5.35 -11.50
CA TYR A 96 26.99 6.21 -12.65
C TYR A 96 27.83 5.49 -13.69
N ASP A 97 28.81 4.70 -13.25
CA ASP A 97 29.67 3.92 -14.15
C ASP A 97 28.82 2.90 -14.94
N LEU A 98 27.87 2.24 -14.28
CA LEU A 98 26.94 1.31 -14.92
C LEU A 98 26.10 1.97 -16.04
N MET A 99 25.72 3.24 -15.89
CA MET A 99 24.83 3.90 -16.87
C MET A 99 25.37 3.87 -18.31
N THR A 100 26.67 3.86 -18.49
CA THR A 100 27.34 3.87 -19.82
C THR A 100 28.12 2.61 -20.10
N ASP A 101 28.16 1.62 -19.20
CA ASP A 101 28.80 0.32 -19.40
C ASP A 101 27.86 -0.65 -20.14
N SER A 102 27.68 -0.41 -21.43
CA SER A 102 26.75 -1.17 -22.27
C SER A 102 27.16 -2.64 -22.43
N GLN A 103 26.28 -3.55 -22.04
CA GLN A 103 26.52 -4.99 -22.08
C GLN A 103 26.04 -5.61 -23.42
N GLU A 104 26.85 -6.48 -24.02
CA GLU A 104 26.50 -7.12 -25.29
C GLU A 104 25.21 -7.96 -25.18
N TRP A 105 24.97 -8.61 -24.05
CA TRP A 105 23.78 -9.42 -23.84
C TRP A 105 22.49 -8.62 -23.75
N TRP A 106 22.54 -7.34 -23.33
CA TRP A 106 21.44 -6.35 -23.31
C TRP A 106 22.03 -4.96 -23.51
N PRO A 107 22.21 -4.49 -24.75
CA PRO A 107 22.84 -3.20 -25.03
C PRO A 107 21.99 -2.01 -24.55
N ALA A 108 22.67 -0.96 -24.12
CA ALA A 108 22.06 0.30 -23.70
C ALA A 108 21.54 1.06 -24.92
N ASP A 109 20.27 1.46 -24.87
CA ASP A 109 19.69 2.36 -25.87
C ASP A 109 20.42 3.69 -25.85
N TYR A 110 20.77 4.23 -27.02
CA TYR A 110 21.52 5.48 -27.13
C TYR A 110 22.87 5.47 -26.38
N GLY A 111 23.39 4.31 -26.04
CA GLY A 111 24.61 4.13 -25.25
C GLY A 111 24.45 4.44 -23.76
N HIS A 112 23.23 4.55 -23.24
CA HIS A 112 22.96 4.95 -21.85
C HIS A 112 21.79 4.18 -21.24
N TYR A 113 22.01 3.48 -20.11
CA TYR A 113 20.93 2.73 -19.41
C TYR A 113 19.97 3.62 -18.61
N GLY A 114 20.24 4.91 -18.47
CA GLY A 114 19.43 5.83 -17.67
C GLY A 114 17.93 5.72 -17.92
N PRO A 115 17.44 5.80 -19.17
CA PRO A 115 16.00 5.65 -19.44
C PRO A 115 15.43 4.31 -18.95
N PHE A 116 16.20 3.24 -19.07
CA PHE A 116 15.80 1.91 -18.63
C PHE A 116 15.69 1.81 -17.11
N PHE A 117 16.59 2.44 -16.36
CA PHE A 117 16.51 2.50 -14.90
C PHE A 117 15.45 3.49 -14.40
N VAL A 118 15.20 4.59 -15.09
CA VAL A 118 14.04 5.45 -14.77
C VAL A 118 12.74 4.64 -14.85
N ARG A 119 12.56 3.86 -15.93
CA ARG A 119 11.40 2.98 -16.07
C ARG A 119 11.36 1.89 -14.98
N LEU A 120 12.49 1.25 -14.67
CA LEU A 120 12.58 0.25 -13.60
C LEU A 120 12.09 0.81 -12.27
N THR A 121 12.58 1.98 -11.89
CA THR A 121 12.26 2.63 -10.62
C THR A 121 10.81 3.10 -10.58
N TRP A 122 10.32 3.71 -11.67
CA TRP A 122 8.91 4.05 -11.81
C TRP A 122 8.00 2.84 -11.58
N HIS A 123 8.30 1.73 -12.23
CA HIS A 123 7.52 0.51 -12.14
C HIS A 123 7.68 -0.24 -10.80
N ALA A 124 8.75 0.02 -10.06
CA ALA A 124 8.87 -0.45 -8.68
C ALA A 124 7.96 0.34 -7.73
N ALA A 125 7.81 1.66 -7.94
CA ALA A 125 7.07 2.55 -7.05
C ALA A 125 5.61 2.76 -7.47
N GLY A 126 5.31 2.69 -8.76
CA GLY A 126 4.00 3.07 -9.33
C GLY A 126 2.84 2.12 -9.01
N THR A 127 3.08 1.05 -8.27
CA THR A 127 2.03 0.16 -7.75
C THR A 127 1.42 0.65 -6.45
N TYR A 128 1.97 1.71 -5.83
CA TYR A 128 1.44 2.28 -4.59
C TYR A 128 0.01 2.79 -4.77
N ARG A 129 -0.84 2.52 -3.77
CA ARG A 129 -2.22 2.98 -3.74
C ARG A 129 -2.61 3.53 -2.37
N ILE A 130 -3.15 4.73 -2.36
CA ILE A 130 -3.46 5.47 -1.12
C ILE A 130 -4.56 4.80 -0.29
N GLY A 131 -5.46 4.04 -0.92
CA GLY A 131 -6.64 3.46 -0.26
C GLY A 131 -6.31 2.52 0.89
N ASP A 132 -5.30 1.67 0.72
CA ASP A 132 -4.81 0.72 1.73
C ASP A 132 -3.30 0.82 1.98
N GLY A 133 -2.61 1.75 1.30
CA GLY A 133 -1.17 1.96 1.45
C GLY A 133 -0.29 0.85 0.87
N ARG A 134 -0.88 -0.15 0.23
CA ARG A 134 -0.15 -1.29 -0.35
C ARG A 134 0.46 -0.96 -1.71
N GLY A 135 1.34 -1.83 -2.18
CA GLY A 135 2.18 -1.57 -3.34
C GLY A 135 3.34 -0.65 -3.02
N GLY A 136 3.97 -0.09 -4.07
CA GLY A 136 5.10 0.81 -3.92
C GLY A 136 6.46 0.12 -3.94
N ALA A 137 7.50 0.88 -3.64
CA ALA A 137 8.89 0.43 -3.71
C ALA A 137 9.45 -0.08 -2.39
N GLY A 138 8.67 0.03 -1.29
CA GLY A 138 9.14 -0.14 0.09
C GLY A 138 9.73 -1.51 0.44
N THR A 139 9.42 -2.55 -0.33
CA THR A 139 9.77 -3.94 -0.03
C THR A 139 10.58 -4.64 -1.14
N GLY A 140 10.79 -3.97 -2.28
CA GLY A 140 11.41 -4.59 -3.46
C GLY A 140 10.56 -5.67 -4.10
N ALA A 141 9.24 -5.59 -3.98
CA ALA A 141 8.26 -6.59 -4.43
C ALA A 141 8.28 -6.85 -5.95
N GLN A 142 8.82 -5.94 -6.77
CA GLN A 142 8.95 -6.14 -8.22
C GLN A 142 9.77 -7.39 -8.60
N ARG A 143 10.55 -7.96 -7.67
CA ARG A 143 11.30 -9.21 -7.88
C ARG A 143 10.41 -10.45 -7.90
N PHE A 144 9.20 -10.35 -7.37
CA PHE A 144 8.31 -11.49 -7.11
C PHE A 144 7.07 -11.49 -8.01
N SER A 145 6.49 -12.68 -8.16
CA SER A 145 5.17 -12.86 -8.74
C SER A 145 4.09 -12.07 -7.94
N PRO A 146 3.06 -11.50 -8.59
CA PRO A 146 2.85 -11.48 -10.05
C PRO A 146 3.60 -10.35 -10.75
N LEU A 147 4.15 -9.38 -10.00
CA LEU A 147 4.70 -8.12 -10.53
C LEU A 147 5.85 -8.34 -11.50
N ASN A 148 6.74 -9.30 -11.21
CA ASN A 148 7.89 -9.59 -12.06
C ASN A 148 7.50 -10.07 -13.46
N SER A 149 6.27 -10.53 -13.65
CA SER A 149 5.74 -11.06 -14.91
C SER A 149 4.56 -10.26 -15.49
N TRP A 150 4.24 -9.11 -14.91
CA TRP A 150 3.25 -8.21 -15.50
C TRP A 150 3.70 -7.75 -16.90
N PRO A 151 2.78 -7.69 -17.89
CA PRO A 151 3.13 -7.24 -19.24
C PRO A 151 3.79 -5.87 -19.28
N ASP A 152 3.34 -4.95 -18.43
CA ASP A 152 3.91 -3.60 -18.31
C ASP A 152 5.36 -3.61 -17.74
N ASN A 153 5.78 -4.69 -17.09
CA ASN A 153 7.14 -4.90 -16.62
C ASN A 153 8.04 -5.62 -17.64
N GLY A 154 7.61 -5.69 -18.90
CA GLY A 154 8.36 -6.33 -19.97
C GLY A 154 9.83 -5.89 -20.01
N ASN A 155 10.74 -6.86 -20.05
CA ASN A 155 12.20 -6.70 -20.05
C ASN A 155 12.84 -6.07 -18.79
N LEU A 156 12.09 -5.71 -17.74
CA LEU A 156 12.69 -5.18 -16.49
C LEU A 156 13.46 -6.24 -15.68
N ASP A 157 13.28 -7.51 -15.96
CA ASP A 157 14.15 -8.60 -15.48
C ASP A 157 15.63 -8.37 -15.88
N LYS A 158 15.88 -7.83 -17.10
CA LYS A 158 17.21 -7.46 -17.56
C LYS A 158 17.76 -6.26 -16.78
N ALA A 159 16.95 -5.27 -16.49
CA ALA A 159 17.36 -4.12 -15.67
C ALA A 159 17.79 -4.58 -14.26
N ARG A 160 17.00 -5.44 -13.60
CA ARG A 160 17.42 -6.03 -12.32
C ARG A 160 18.72 -6.83 -12.42
N ARG A 161 18.91 -7.56 -13.50
CA ARG A 161 20.14 -8.34 -13.72
C ARG A 161 21.37 -7.44 -13.94
N LEU A 162 21.21 -6.28 -14.59
CA LEU A 162 22.28 -5.27 -14.73
C LEU A 162 22.71 -4.72 -13.38
N LEU A 163 21.79 -4.59 -12.41
CA LEU A 163 22.08 -4.14 -11.05
C LEU A 163 22.73 -5.20 -10.16
N TRP A 164 22.68 -6.48 -10.54
CA TRP A 164 23.18 -7.58 -9.70
C TRP A 164 24.64 -7.45 -9.26
N PRO A 165 25.61 -7.04 -10.10
CA PRO A 165 27.00 -6.86 -9.65
C PRO A 165 27.12 -5.83 -8.51
N ILE A 166 26.33 -4.77 -8.54
CA ILE A 166 26.29 -3.76 -7.47
C ILE A 166 25.67 -4.37 -6.22
N LYS A 167 24.50 -5.02 -6.34
CA LYS A 167 23.87 -5.72 -5.21
C LYS A 167 24.81 -6.73 -4.57
N GLN A 168 25.52 -7.49 -5.38
CA GLN A 168 26.50 -8.49 -4.91
C GLN A 168 27.66 -7.84 -4.15
N LYS A 169 28.15 -6.69 -4.63
CA LYS A 169 29.25 -5.94 -4.00
C LYS A 169 28.88 -5.42 -2.60
N TYR A 170 27.68 -4.87 -2.46
CA TYR A 170 27.22 -4.27 -1.19
C TYR A 170 26.48 -5.25 -0.26
N GLY A 171 26.06 -6.39 -0.77
CA GLY A 171 25.50 -7.50 0.01
C GLY A 171 24.34 -7.09 0.89
N LYS A 172 24.41 -7.40 2.19
CA LYS A 172 23.36 -7.11 3.17
C LYS A 172 23.24 -5.66 3.58
N GLN A 173 24.24 -4.84 3.25
CA GLN A 173 24.22 -3.39 3.52
C GLN A 173 23.23 -2.65 2.61
N LEU A 174 22.89 -3.17 1.44
CA LEU A 174 22.03 -2.54 0.46
C LEU A 174 20.89 -3.49 0.09
N SER A 175 19.65 -3.15 0.44
CA SER A 175 18.47 -3.89 0.00
C SER A 175 18.24 -3.75 -1.51
N TRP A 176 17.51 -4.68 -2.10
CA TRP A 176 17.00 -4.51 -3.45
C TRP A 176 16.03 -3.34 -3.55
N ALA A 177 15.19 -3.15 -2.52
CA ALA A 177 14.24 -2.04 -2.47
C ALA A 177 14.94 -0.69 -2.61
N ASP A 178 15.97 -0.44 -1.80
CA ASP A 178 16.76 0.81 -1.88
C ASP A 178 17.56 0.91 -3.18
N LEU A 179 18.13 -0.19 -3.67
CA LEU A 179 18.89 -0.21 -4.92
C LEU A 179 18.02 0.14 -6.14
N LEU A 180 16.80 -0.42 -6.23
CA LEU A 180 15.86 -0.13 -7.31
C LEU A 180 15.48 1.36 -7.36
N VAL A 181 15.31 1.99 -6.20
CA VAL A 181 14.98 3.41 -6.10
C VAL A 181 16.20 4.29 -6.41
N LEU A 182 17.34 3.99 -5.81
CA LEU A 182 18.56 4.78 -6.00
C LEU A 182 19.08 4.74 -7.45
N ALA A 183 18.87 3.60 -8.14
CA ALA A 183 19.23 3.47 -9.55
C ALA A 183 18.49 4.48 -10.44
N GLY A 184 17.20 4.74 -10.18
CA GLY A 184 16.44 5.77 -10.90
C GLY A 184 16.94 7.18 -10.64
N ASN A 185 17.30 7.50 -9.39
CA ASN A 185 17.90 8.81 -9.07
C ASN A 185 19.24 9.00 -9.79
N ALA A 186 20.14 8.04 -9.67
CA ALA A 186 21.42 8.07 -10.36
C ALA A 186 21.25 8.17 -11.89
N ALA A 187 20.24 7.52 -12.44
CA ALA A 187 19.90 7.59 -13.87
C ALA A 187 19.52 9.03 -14.28
N ILE A 188 18.57 9.65 -13.58
CA ILE A 188 18.14 11.03 -13.86
C ILE A 188 19.33 12.00 -13.76
N GLU A 189 20.11 11.90 -12.69
CA GLU A 189 21.26 12.77 -12.44
C GLU A 189 22.34 12.61 -13.52
N SER A 190 22.63 11.37 -13.95
CA SER A 190 23.61 11.08 -14.99
C SER A 190 23.22 11.62 -16.38
N MET A 191 21.92 11.84 -16.60
CA MET A 191 21.37 12.45 -17.81
C MET A 191 21.14 13.98 -17.67
N GLY A 192 21.66 14.61 -16.61
CA GLY A 192 21.60 16.04 -16.37
C GLY A 192 20.32 16.54 -15.70
N GLY A 193 19.41 15.66 -15.30
CA GLY A 193 18.24 16.00 -14.51
C GLY A 193 18.58 16.25 -13.04
N LYS A 194 17.63 16.87 -12.33
CA LYS A 194 17.74 17.12 -10.88
C LYS A 194 16.87 16.12 -10.13
N THR A 195 17.34 15.66 -8.98
CA THR A 195 16.55 14.93 -7.99
C THR A 195 16.37 15.79 -6.74
N PHE A 196 15.28 15.57 -6.00
CA PHE A 196 15.03 16.29 -4.75
C PHE A 196 15.81 15.70 -3.57
N GLY A 197 16.21 14.44 -3.68
CA GLY A 197 17.00 13.71 -2.71
C GLY A 197 16.69 12.21 -2.70
N PHE A 198 17.21 11.52 -1.70
CA PHE A 198 17.03 10.10 -1.48
C PHE A 198 17.02 9.78 0.02
N GLY A 199 16.06 9.00 0.47
CA GLY A 199 16.08 8.33 1.78
C GLY A 199 16.15 6.83 1.58
N GLY A 200 17.17 6.18 2.16
CA GLY A 200 17.25 4.73 2.28
C GLY A 200 16.46 4.23 3.50
N GLY A 201 16.50 2.94 3.74
CA GLY A 201 15.85 2.30 4.90
C GLY A 201 14.69 1.37 4.54
N ARG A 202 14.54 1.01 3.27
CA ARG A 202 13.57 0.01 2.80
C ARG A 202 14.14 -1.38 2.99
N GLU A 203 13.45 -2.21 3.77
CA GLU A 203 13.85 -3.60 3.97
C GLU A 203 13.28 -4.51 2.88
N ASP A 204 14.05 -5.51 2.49
CA ASP A 204 13.62 -6.50 1.51
C ASP A 204 12.64 -7.51 2.13
N ILE A 205 11.59 -7.88 1.38
CA ILE A 205 10.81 -9.09 1.65
C ILE A 205 11.41 -10.30 0.93
N TRP A 206 11.02 -11.49 1.38
CA TRP A 206 11.60 -12.77 0.93
C TRP A 206 10.59 -13.71 0.26
N HIS A 207 9.37 -13.25 0.05
CA HIS A 207 8.26 -13.95 -0.61
C HIS A 207 7.30 -12.93 -1.25
N PRO A 208 6.44 -13.35 -2.17
CA PRO A 208 5.39 -12.48 -2.73
C PRO A 208 4.48 -11.89 -1.63
N GLU A 209 3.99 -10.69 -1.85
CA GLU A 209 2.99 -10.03 -0.99
C GLU A 209 1.60 -10.61 -1.30
N GLU A 210 1.12 -11.52 -0.45
CA GLU A 210 -0.16 -12.21 -0.65
C GLU A 210 -1.36 -11.40 -0.14
N ASP A 211 -1.13 -10.31 0.59
CA ASP A 211 -2.16 -9.41 1.13
C ASP A 211 -2.66 -8.39 0.10
N ILE A 212 -2.01 -8.27 -1.07
CA ILE A 212 -2.38 -7.29 -2.08
C ILE A 212 -3.41 -7.88 -3.05
N TYR A 213 -4.61 -7.28 -3.06
CA TYR A 213 -5.62 -7.56 -4.07
C TYR A 213 -5.37 -6.72 -5.32
N TRP A 214 -5.02 -7.37 -6.45
CA TRP A 214 -4.66 -6.69 -7.70
C TRP A 214 -5.82 -6.46 -8.65
N GLY A 215 -6.95 -7.10 -8.43
CA GLY A 215 -8.16 -6.96 -9.25
C GLY A 215 -8.93 -8.27 -9.42
N PRO A 216 -10.14 -8.22 -10.02
CA PRO A 216 -11.01 -9.37 -10.18
C PRO A 216 -10.67 -10.20 -11.43
N GLU A 217 -9.75 -9.75 -12.28
CA GLU A 217 -9.41 -10.38 -13.55
C GLU A 217 -8.51 -11.60 -13.35
N GLU A 218 -8.79 -12.67 -14.10
CA GLU A 218 -7.95 -13.87 -14.17
C GLU A 218 -6.90 -13.77 -15.29
N GLU A 219 -7.07 -12.81 -16.21
CA GLU A 219 -6.19 -12.61 -17.36
C GLU A 219 -5.49 -11.26 -17.29
N MET A 220 -4.22 -11.22 -17.66
CA MET A 220 -3.46 -9.97 -17.81
C MET A 220 -4.06 -9.08 -18.89
N LEU A 221 -3.96 -7.76 -18.71
CA LEU A 221 -4.56 -6.72 -19.55
C LEU A 221 -6.10 -6.74 -19.60
N GLY A 222 -6.75 -7.52 -18.73
CA GLY A 222 -8.18 -7.46 -18.50
C GLY A 222 -8.60 -6.11 -17.92
N ASN A 223 -9.85 -5.70 -18.14
CA ASN A 223 -10.41 -4.41 -17.71
C ASN A 223 -11.79 -4.54 -17.04
N ASN A 224 -12.05 -5.67 -16.38
CA ASN A 224 -13.33 -5.97 -15.71
C ASN A 224 -13.52 -5.25 -14.37
N ARG A 225 -12.65 -4.32 -14.01
CA ARG A 225 -12.60 -3.63 -12.71
C ARG A 225 -13.43 -2.37 -12.62
N TYR A 226 -14.03 -1.93 -13.72
CA TYR A 226 -14.81 -0.70 -13.76
C TYR A 226 -16.28 -0.92 -13.41
N VAL A 227 -16.87 0.12 -12.81
CA VAL A 227 -18.29 0.21 -12.54
C VAL A 227 -18.83 1.51 -13.14
N GLY A 228 -19.93 1.43 -13.91
CA GLY A 228 -20.59 2.58 -14.51
C GLY A 228 -19.68 3.36 -15.47
N GLU A 229 -19.48 4.66 -15.23
CA GLU A 229 -18.67 5.56 -16.08
C GLU A 229 -17.16 5.45 -15.75
N ARG A 230 -16.59 4.23 -15.77
CA ARG A 230 -15.16 3.96 -15.51
C ARG A 230 -14.70 4.36 -14.10
N LEU A 231 -15.50 4.06 -13.08
CA LEU A 231 -15.08 4.21 -11.70
C LEU A 231 -14.35 2.93 -11.26
N LEU A 232 -13.14 3.08 -10.77
CA LEU A 232 -12.37 1.98 -10.18
C LEU A 232 -12.93 1.60 -8.81
N ASN A 233 -13.03 0.30 -8.56
CA ASN A 233 -13.29 -0.19 -7.20
C ASN A 233 -12.08 0.04 -6.29
N ASN A 234 -12.33 0.50 -5.07
CA ASN A 234 -11.28 0.52 -4.06
C ASN A 234 -10.86 -0.92 -3.70
N PRO A 235 -9.57 -1.15 -3.42
CA PRO A 235 -8.46 -0.18 -3.34
C PRO A 235 -7.65 -0.04 -4.64
N LEU A 236 -8.14 -0.55 -5.78
CA LEU A 236 -7.39 -0.59 -7.04
C LEU A 236 -6.96 0.81 -7.51
N ALA A 237 -5.77 0.91 -8.09
CA ALA A 237 -5.25 2.13 -8.70
C ALA A 237 -5.04 1.99 -10.21
N ALA A 238 -4.51 0.87 -10.68
CA ALA A 238 -4.29 0.62 -12.10
C ALA A 238 -5.60 0.42 -12.86
N VAL A 239 -5.68 0.96 -14.06
CA VAL A 239 -6.89 0.89 -14.91
C VAL A 239 -7.09 -0.47 -15.60
N GLN A 240 -6.04 -1.29 -15.68
CA GLN A 240 -6.09 -2.65 -16.21
C GLN A 240 -5.20 -3.58 -15.38
N MET A 241 -5.54 -4.88 -15.36
CA MET A 241 -4.70 -5.88 -14.72
C MET A 241 -3.33 -5.95 -15.43
N GLY A 242 -2.25 -5.89 -14.65
CA GLY A 242 -0.88 -5.98 -15.19
C GLY A 242 -0.32 -4.71 -15.80
N LEU A 243 -1.03 -3.58 -15.70
CA LEU A 243 -0.51 -2.23 -15.95
C LEU A 243 -0.11 -1.57 -14.63
N ILE A 244 0.87 -0.66 -14.69
CA ILE A 244 1.25 0.15 -13.54
C ILE A 244 0.34 1.38 -13.41
N TYR A 245 -0.13 1.93 -14.54
CA TYR A 245 -0.95 3.15 -14.57
C TYR A 245 -2.07 3.06 -15.62
N VAL A 246 -1.93 3.60 -16.82
CA VAL A 246 -2.98 3.69 -17.83
C VAL A 246 -2.57 3.03 -19.15
N ASN A 247 -3.57 2.66 -19.96
CA ASN A 247 -3.29 2.16 -21.30
C ASN A 247 -2.77 3.31 -22.18
N PRO A 248 -1.54 3.22 -22.71
CA PRO A 248 -0.93 4.31 -23.49
C PRO A 248 -1.63 4.57 -24.83
N GLN A 249 -2.38 3.59 -25.34
CA GLN A 249 -3.19 3.74 -26.55
C GLN A 249 -4.51 4.47 -26.30
N GLY A 250 -4.85 4.75 -25.04
CA GLY A 250 -6.13 5.29 -24.60
C GLY A 250 -7.01 4.23 -23.94
N PRO A 251 -8.14 4.62 -23.31
CA PRO A 251 -9.03 3.72 -22.61
C PRO A 251 -9.49 2.56 -23.48
N ASP A 252 -9.28 1.33 -23.01
CA ASP A 252 -9.61 0.08 -23.72
C ASP A 252 -8.94 -0.03 -25.10
N GLY A 253 -7.78 0.62 -25.29
CA GLY A 253 -7.07 0.67 -26.57
C GLY A 253 -7.67 1.64 -27.61
N ASN A 254 -8.61 2.50 -27.20
CA ASN A 254 -9.22 3.50 -28.07
C ASN A 254 -8.44 4.82 -28.00
N PRO A 255 -7.97 5.37 -29.12
CA PRO A 255 -7.11 6.54 -29.15
C PRO A 255 -7.88 7.86 -28.94
N ASP A 256 -8.45 8.06 -27.76
CA ASP A 256 -9.18 9.25 -27.34
C ASP A 256 -8.42 9.97 -26.21
N PRO A 257 -7.68 11.06 -26.50
CA PRO A 257 -6.92 11.78 -25.48
C PRO A 257 -7.74 12.33 -24.31
N LYS A 258 -8.99 12.79 -24.58
CA LYS A 258 -9.84 13.35 -23.52
C LYS A 258 -10.32 12.28 -22.53
N LYS A 259 -10.65 11.10 -23.04
CA LYS A 259 -10.99 9.96 -22.17
C LYS A 259 -9.76 9.45 -21.44
N SER A 260 -8.60 9.45 -22.06
CA SER A 260 -7.33 9.10 -21.42
C SER A 260 -7.01 10.01 -20.23
N ALA A 261 -7.33 11.32 -20.32
CA ALA A 261 -7.16 12.26 -19.22
C ALA A 261 -7.98 11.86 -17.97
N HIS A 262 -9.15 11.28 -18.14
CA HIS A 262 -9.95 10.76 -17.03
C HIS A 262 -9.25 9.60 -16.33
N ASP A 263 -8.79 8.59 -17.08
CA ASP A 263 -8.08 7.43 -16.53
C ASP A 263 -6.77 7.84 -15.84
N ILE A 264 -6.02 8.78 -16.44
CA ILE A 264 -4.80 9.33 -15.84
C ILE A 264 -5.13 9.98 -14.49
N ARG A 265 -6.13 10.85 -14.42
CA ARG A 265 -6.49 11.55 -13.17
C ARG A 265 -6.96 10.58 -12.08
N GLU A 266 -7.72 9.56 -12.45
CA GLU A 266 -8.17 8.51 -11.53
C GLU A 266 -6.98 7.73 -10.98
N THR A 267 -6.10 7.21 -11.83
CA THR A 267 -4.96 6.40 -11.42
C THR A 267 -3.94 7.19 -10.60
N PHE A 268 -3.51 8.36 -11.10
CA PHE A 268 -2.52 9.16 -10.40
C PHE A 268 -3.07 9.75 -9.10
N GLY A 269 -4.37 10.10 -9.06
CA GLY A 269 -5.03 10.51 -7.81
C GLY A 269 -5.01 9.39 -6.76
N ARG A 270 -5.18 8.14 -7.16
CA ARG A 270 -5.06 6.97 -6.26
C ARG A 270 -3.62 6.64 -5.85
N MET A 271 -2.65 7.16 -6.57
CA MET A 271 -1.23 7.17 -6.19
C MET A 271 -0.86 8.40 -5.34
N ALA A 272 -1.84 9.19 -4.90
CA ALA A 272 -1.70 10.43 -4.14
C ALA A 272 -1.11 11.61 -4.92
N MET A 273 -1.17 11.62 -6.26
CA MET A 273 -0.68 12.71 -7.10
C MET A 273 -1.82 13.65 -7.51
N ASN A 274 -1.59 14.95 -7.42
CA ASN A 274 -2.49 15.96 -8.00
C ASN A 274 -2.16 16.21 -9.47
N ASP A 275 -2.96 17.05 -10.17
CA ASP A 275 -2.77 17.34 -11.59
C ASP A 275 -1.39 17.95 -11.91
N TYR A 276 -0.85 18.80 -11.02
CA TYR A 276 0.46 19.43 -11.18
C TYR A 276 1.60 18.40 -11.10
N GLU A 277 1.56 17.53 -10.09
CA GLU A 277 2.50 16.42 -9.92
C GLU A 277 2.38 15.39 -11.05
N THR A 278 1.17 15.10 -11.50
CA THR A 278 0.88 14.16 -12.60
C THR A 278 1.52 14.62 -13.90
N VAL A 279 1.31 15.86 -14.29
CA VAL A 279 1.90 16.44 -15.52
C VAL A 279 3.43 16.45 -15.41
N ALA A 280 3.98 16.84 -14.25
CA ALA A 280 5.41 16.85 -14.03
C ALA A 280 6.03 15.45 -14.18
N LEU A 281 5.39 14.42 -13.61
CA LEU A 281 5.87 13.04 -13.66
C LEU A 281 5.82 12.46 -15.09
N ILE A 282 4.71 12.64 -15.79
CA ILE A 282 4.56 12.11 -17.16
C ILE A 282 5.58 12.79 -18.08
N ALA A 283 5.61 14.11 -18.11
CA ALA A 283 6.50 14.86 -18.99
C ALA A 283 7.99 14.64 -18.65
N GLY A 284 8.31 14.59 -17.36
CA GLY A 284 9.69 14.36 -16.90
C GLY A 284 10.18 12.94 -17.24
N GLY A 285 9.33 11.94 -17.05
CA GLY A 285 9.61 10.56 -17.42
C GLY A 285 9.78 10.38 -18.93
N HIS A 286 8.85 10.96 -19.71
CA HIS A 286 8.85 10.87 -21.18
C HIS A 286 9.86 11.82 -21.86
N THR A 287 10.58 12.65 -21.11
CA THR A 287 11.78 13.32 -21.63
C THR A 287 12.85 12.30 -22.02
N PHE A 288 12.88 11.13 -21.39
CA PHE A 288 13.89 10.10 -21.55
C PHE A 288 13.40 8.87 -22.35
N GLY A 289 14.32 8.29 -23.10
CA GLY A 289 14.15 6.97 -23.71
C GLY A 289 13.19 6.93 -24.90
N LYS A 290 12.66 5.74 -25.09
CA LYS A 290 11.68 5.42 -26.14
C LYS A 290 10.77 4.27 -25.72
N CYS A 291 9.65 4.14 -26.39
CA CYS A 291 8.87 2.90 -26.44
C CYS A 291 9.48 1.90 -27.42
N HIS A 292 9.32 0.60 -27.14
CA HIS A 292 9.82 -0.51 -27.95
C HIS A 292 8.66 -1.35 -28.47
N GLY A 293 8.46 -1.29 -29.76
CA GLY A 293 7.42 -2.01 -30.50
C GLY A 293 7.90 -2.35 -31.92
N ALA A 294 9.15 -2.81 -32.04
CA ALA A 294 9.82 -3.02 -33.30
C ALA A 294 9.16 -4.08 -34.22
N GLY A 295 8.34 -4.96 -33.68
CA GLY A 295 7.66 -6.02 -34.41
C GLY A 295 6.43 -6.55 -33.66
N ASP A 296 5.84 -7.61 -34.21
CA ASP A 296 4.64 -8.28 -33.69
C ASP A 296 4.88 -8.79 -32.25
N ASP A 297 3.98 -8.45 -31.33
CA ASP A 297 4.04 -8.85 -29.90
C ASP A 297 3.88 -10.37 -29.72
N GLY A 298 3.24 -11.07 -30.65
CA GLY A 298 3.18 -12.54 -30.68
C GLY A 298 4.54 -13.22 -30.83
N LEU A 299 5.61 -12.47 -31.13
CA LEU A 299 6.99 -12.96 -31.15
C LEU A 299 7.69 -12.86 -29.81
N VAL A 300 7.05 -12.26 -28.79
CA VAL A 300 7.58 -12.16 -27.43
C VAL A 300 7.16 -13.39 -26.62
N GLY A 301 8.14 -14.02 -25.96
CA GLY A 301 7.89 -15.17 -25.08
C GLY A 301 7.24 -14.77 -23.77
N VAL A 302 7.01 -15.78 -22.94
CA VAL A 302 6.35 -15.64 -21.62
C VAL A 302 7.17 -14.81 -20.64
N GLY A 303 6.52 -14.32 -19.59
CA GLY A 303 7.17 -13.61 -18.49
C GLY A 303 8.10 -14.48 -17.64
N PRO A 304 8.89 -13.90 -16.74
CA PRO A 304 9.92 -14.63 -15.97
C PRO A 304 9.42 -15.84 -15.19
N GLU A 305 8.20 -15.79 -14.62
CA GLU A 305 7.66 -16.90 -13.81
C GLU A 305 7.29 -18.13 -14.67
N ASP A 306 6.86 -17.90 -15.91
CA ASP A 306 6.51 -18.97 -16.85
C ASP A 306 7.68 -19.39 -17.75
N ALA A 307 8.82 -18.70 -17.63
CA ALA A 307 9.99 -18.98 -18.46
C ALA A 307 10.61 -20.34 -18.10
N PRO A 308 11.12 -21.10 -19.11
CA PRO A 308 11.85 -22.34 -18.85
C PRO A 308 13.02 -22.16 -17.88
N MET A 309 13.27 -23.16 -17.05
CA MET A 309 14.28 -23.12 -15.98
C MET A 309 15.67 -22.71 -16.46
N GLU A 310 16.07 -23.12 -17.65
CA GLU A 310 17.35 -22.75 -18.25
C GLU A 310 17.48 -21.26 -18.58
N GLN A 311 16.39 -20.52 -18.61
CA GLN A 311 16.41 -19.06 -18.77
C GLN A 311 16.69 -18.31 -17.46
N GLN A 312 16.69 -18.98 -16.32
CA GLN A 312 17.11 -18.43 -15.02
C GLN A 312 16.43 -17.11 -14.68
N GLN A 313 15.08 -17.06 -14.79
CA GLN A 313 14.23 -15.88 -14.62
C GLN A 313 14.41 -14.76 -15.65
N PHE A 314 15.03 -15.02 -16.79
CA PHE A 314 14.89 -14.16 -17.96
C PHE A 314 13.63 -14.55 -18.73
N GLY A 315 12.63 -13.68 -18.70
CA GLY A 315 11.42 -13.81 -19.51
C GLY A 315 11.48 -13.00 -20.80
N TRP A 316 10.35 -12.91 -21.47
CA TRP A 316 10.11 -12.10 -22.68
C TRP A 316 11.17 -12.27 -23.76
N LYS A 317 11.64 -13.49 -23.95
CA LYS A 317 12.58 -13.79 -25.02
C LYS A 317 11.92 -13.53 -26.38
N SER A 318 12.39 -12.51 -27.08
CA SER A 318 11.84 -12.14 -28.39
C SER A 318 12.43 -12.98 -29.51
N GLY A 319 11.57 -13.41 -30.42
CA GLY A 319 11.97 -14.04 -31.69
C GLY A 319 12.15 -13.02 -32.84
N PHE A 320 11.94 -11.73 -32.60
CA PHE A 320 12.09 -10.68 -33.59
C PHE A 320 13.55 -10.20 -33.67
N GLY A 321 14.15 -10.29 -34.83
CA GLY A 321 15.52 -9.84 -35.10
C GLY A 321 16.52 -10.37 -34.06
N LYS A 322 17.25 -9.46 -33.40
CA LYS A 322 18.17 -9.79 -32.30
C LYS A 322 17.45 -9.93 -30.94
N GLY A 323 16.19 -9.56 -30.84
CA GLY A 323 15.40 -9.52 -29.61
C GLY A 323 15.85 -8.48 -28.58
N LYS A 324 16.72 -7.56 -28.94
CA LYS A 324 17.32 -6.53 -28.07
C LYS A 324 17.74 -5.31 -28.89
N GLY A 325 18.04 -4.19 -28.23
CA GLY A 325 18.38 -2.93 -28.90
C GLY A 325 17.25 -2.47 -29.80
N ARG A 326 17.55 -2.18 -31.07
CA ARG A 326 16.55 -1.78 -32.07
C ARG A 326 15.41 -2.79 -32.26
N ASP A 327 15.68 -4.06 -32.06
CA ASP A 327 14.72 -5.14 -32.24
C ASP A 327 13.97 -5.50 -30.95
N ALA A 328 14.08 -4.71 -29.88
CA ALA A 328 13.38 -4.96 -28.63
C ALA A 328 11.87 -4.71 -28.76
N ILE A 329 11.07 -5.51 -28.04
CA ILE A 329 9.62 -5.35 -27.93
C ILE A 329 9.26 -5.34 -26.45
N THR A 330 8.52 -4.31 -25.99
CA THR A 330 8.00 -4.20 -24.61
C THR A 330 6.51 -3.81 -24.58
N SER A 331 6.15 -2.63 -25.09
CA SER A 331 4.80 -2.06 -25.00
C SER A 331 3.99 -2.11 -26.29
N GLY A 332 4.60 -2.51 -27.37
CA GLY A 332 4.01 -2.47 -28.72
C GLY A 332 4.02 -1.09 -29.38
N LEU A 333 4.17 0.01 -28.66
CA LEU A 333 4.41 1.34 -29.22
C LEU A 333 5.89 1.48 -29.58
N GLU A 334 6.22 2.32 -30.56
CA GLU A 334 7.58 2.45 -31.08
C GLU A 334 7.99 3.91 -31.27
N GLY A 335 9.14 4.28 -30.68
CA GLY A 335 9.79 5.56 -30.90
C GLY A 335 10.02 6.40 -29.66
N PRO A 336 10.92 7.39 -29.75
CA PRO A 336 11.22 8.35 -28.69
C PRO A 336 10.25 9.53 -28.71
N TRP A 337 10.11 10.22 -27.57
CA TRP A 337 9.30 11.47 -27.47
C TRP A 337 10.09 12.71 -27.85
N THR A 338 11.42 12.70 -27.65
CA THR A 338 12.29 13.85 -27.84
C THR A 338 13.48 13.53 -28.73
N LYS A 339 14.13 14.55 -29.23
CA LYS A 339 15.36 14.41 -30.03
C LYS A 339 16.60 14.06 -29.22
N ASN A 340 16.54 14.21 -27.89
CA ASN A 340 17.65 13.93 -26.97
C ASN A 340 17.26 12.91 -25.90
N PRO A 341 17.03 11.61 -26.26
CA PRO A 341 16.41 10.64 -25.37
C PRO A 341 17.23 10.25 -24.14
N ALA A 342 18.50 10.62 -24.06
CA ALA A 342 19.39 10.34 -22.94
C ALA A 342 19.86 11.64 -22.21
N GLN A 343 19.09 12.71 -22.35
CA GLN A 343 19.43 14.01 -21.74
C GLN A 343 18.17 14.70 -21.22
N TRP A 344 18.24 15.32 -20.04
CA TRP A 344 17.19 16.21 -19.54
C TRP A 344 17.12 17.51 -20.35
N ASP A 345 15.96 17.81 -20.90
CA ASP A 345 15.64 19.08 -21.51
C ASP A 345 14.10 19.33 -21.51
N ASN A 346 13.66 20.44 -22.11
CA ASN A 346 12.24 20.77 -22.21
C ASN A 346 11.59 20.30 -23.54
N GLY A 347 12.29 19.45 -24.29
CA GLY A 347 11.90 19.00 -25.63
C GLY A 347 10.57 18.28 -25.70
N TYR A 348 10.15 17.64 -24.62
CA TYR A 348 8.83 16.99 -24.52
C TYR A 348 7.68 18.00 -24.72
N PHE A 349 7.65 19.08 -23.94
CA PHE A 349 6.62 20.12 -24.07
C PHE A 349 6.77 20.94 -25.35
N GLU A 350 7.99 21.16 -25.83
CA GLU A 350 8.22 21.80 -27.12
C GLU A 350 7.55 21.00 -28.22
N ASN A 351 7.78 19.69 -28.31
CA ASN A 351 7.17 18.82 -29.31
C ASN A 351 5.65 18.74 -29.15
N LEU A 352 5.16 18.56 -27.91
CA LEU A 352 3.73 18.41 -27.62
C LEU A 352 2.88 19.58 -28.16
N PHE A 353 3.41 20.82 -28.11
CA PHE A 353 2.68 22.02 -28.49
C PHE A 353 3.09 22.62 -29.82
N LYS A 354 4.23 22.22 -30.40
CA LYS A 354 4.71 22.75 -31.67
C LYS A 354 4.00 22.13 -32.90
N TYR A 355 3.72 20.82 -32.79
CA TYR A 355 3.23 20.04 -33.92
C TYR A 355 1.74 19.70 -33.81
N GLU A 356 1.09 19.56 -34.96
CA GLU A 356 -0.12 18.75 -35.09
C GLU A 356 0.28 17.29 -35.28
N TYR A 357 -0.62 16.38 -34.88
CA TYR A 357 -0.34 14.95 -34.82
C TYR A 357 -1.34 14.16 -35.66
N GLU A 358 -0.86 13.15 -36.34
CA GLU A 358 -1.68 12.16 -37.02
C GLU A 358 -1.61 10.81 -36.32
N LEU A 359 -2.76 10.12 -36.29
CA LEU A 359 -2.86 8.79 -35.71
C LEU A 359 -2.26 7.74 -36.64
N VAL A 360 -1.29 7.00 -36.19
CA VAL A 360 -0.63 5.93 -36.94
C VAL A 360 -0.61 4.62 -36.14
N LYS A 361 -0.17 3.54 -36.76
CA LYS A 361 0.15 2.29 -36.10
C LYS A 361 1.65 2.07 -36.08
N SER A 362 2.15 1.60 -34.93
CA SER A 362 3.51 1.13 -34.79
C SER A 362 3.76 -0.14 -35.62
N PRO A 363 5.00 -0.60 -35.77
CA PRO A 363 5.29 -1.90 -36.38
C PRO A 363 4.63 -3.10 -35.69
N ALA A 364 4.40 -3.00 -34.37
CA ALA A 364 3.65 -4.00 -33.59
C ALA A 364 2.12 -3.87 -33.72
N GLY A 365 1.61 -2.83 -34.40
CA GLY A 365 0.18 -2.62 -34.63
C GLY A 365 -0.53 -1.75 -33.59
N ALA A 366 0.17 -1.26 -32.57
CA ALA A 366 -0.39 -0.37 -31.54
C ALA A 366 -0.62 1.06 -32.09
N TYR A 367 -1.66 1.73 -31.55
CA TYR A 367 -1.96 3.12 -31.92
C TYR A 367 -0.99 4.09 -31.24
N GLN A 368 -0.43 5.00 -32.02
CA GLN A 368 0.43 6.10 -31.56
C GLN A 368 0.27 7.32 -32.47
N TRP A 369 0.87 8.45 -32.10
CA TRP A 369 0.70 9.70 -32.80
C TRP A 369 2.05 10.22 -33.31
N HIS A 370 2.15 10.48 -34.60
CA HIS A 370 3.34 11.09 -35.22
C HIS A 370 3.13 12.57 -35.49
N PRO A 371 4.15 13.41 -35.26
CA PRO A 371 4.09 14.84 -35.63
C PRO A 371 4.02 15.00 -37.13
N ILE A 372 3.13 15.88 -37.59
CA ILE A 372 3.03 16.28 -39.01
C ILE A 372 4.12 17.32 -39.28
N ASP A 373 4.81 17.17 -40.43
CA ASP A 373 5.87 18.08 -40.87
C ASP A 373 7.02 18.29 -39.89
N LEU A 374 7.47 17.19 -39.22
CA LEU A 374 8.61 17.22 -38.29
C LEU A 374 9.87 17.66 -39.01
N GLU A 375 10.46 18.77 -38.56
CA GLU A 375 11.73 19.25 -39.10
C GLU A 375 12.86 18.27 -38.88
N GLN A 376 13.78 18.12 -39.82
CA GLN A 376 14.85 17.15 -39.78
C GLN A 376 15.74 17.25 -38.51
N GLU A 377 15.93 18.47 -38.01
CA GLU A 377 16.70 18.76 -36.78
C GLU A 377 16.04 18.27 -35.50
N ASN A 378 14.71 17.99 -35.53
CA ASN A 378 13.94 17.50 -34.41
C ASN A 378 13.70 15.98 -34.43
N HIS A 379 14.26 15.29 -35.43
CA HIS A 379 14.33 13.84 -35.43
C HIS A 379 15.32 13.34 -34.36
N ALA A 380 14.98 12.26 -33.69
CA ALA A 380 15.86 11.59 -32.74
C ALA A 380 16.93 10.72 -33.44
N PRO A 381 18.03 10.38 -32.79
CA PRO A 381 18.91 9.34 -33.25
C PRO A 381 18.23 7.95 -33.13
N ASP A 382 18.70 6.99 -33.90
CA ASP A 382 18.39 5.59 -33.68
C ASP A 382 19.15 5.03 -32.45
N VAL A 383 18.62 4.01 -31.80
CA VAL A 383 19.18 3.47 -30.56
C VAL A 383 20.57 2.86 -30.69
N GLU A 384 20.92 2.36 -31.88
CA GLU A 384 22.20 1.67 -32.16
C GLU A 384 23.09 2.50 -33.08
N ASP A 385 22.53 3.38 -33.92
CA ASP A 385 23.28 4.21 -34.89
C ASP A 385 22.92 5.69 -34.78
N PRO A 386 23.74 6.52 -34.15
CA PRO A 386 23.46 7.94 -33.98
C PRO A 386 23.37 8.74 -35.30
N ASN A 387 23.87 8.17 -36.40
CA ASN A 387 23.79 8.81 -37.72
C ASN A 387 22.43 8.55 -38.42
N MET A 388 21.74 7.51 -38.03
CA MET A 388 20.38 7.22 -38.50
C MET A 388 19.39 8.05 -37.69
N LYS A 389 18.40 8.63 -38.38
CA LYS A 389 17.36 9.47 -37.75
C LYS A 389 16.03 8.79 -37.79
N VAL A 390 15.29 8.88 -36.68
CA VAL A 390 13.93 8.35 -36.50
C VAL A 390 12.98 9.46 -36.09
N THR A 391 11.70 9.33 -36.44
CA THR A 391 10.68 10.28 -36.03
C THR A 391 10.46 10.20 -34.52
N THR A 392 10.08 11.34 -33.91
CA THR A 392 9.51 11.35 -32.57
C THR A 392 8.03 10.95 -32.62
N MET A 393 7.45 10.62 -31.47
CA MET A 393 6.03 10.26 -31.38
C MET A 393 5.43 10.72 -30.05
N MET A 394 4.10 10.67 -29.97
CA MET A 394 3.34 10.85 -28.72
C MET A 394 2.38 9.70 -28.53
N LEU A 395 2.10 9.35 -27.29
CA LEU A 395 1.06 8.42 -26.88
C LEU A 395 -0.30 9.13 -26.84
N THR A 396 -1.38 8.38 -26.84
CA THR A 396 -2.71 8.98 -26.58
C THR A 396 -2.77 9.61 -25.20
N SER A 397 -2.10 9.01 -24.22
CA SER A 397 -1.95 9.56 -22.87
C SER A 397 -1.11 10.86 -22.83
N ASP A 398 -0.14 11.03 -23.73
CA ASP A 398 0.60 12.30 -23.82
C ASP A 398 -0.26 13.42 -24.37
N LEU A 399 -1.02 13.14 -25.44
CA LEU A 399 -1.94 14.13 -26.01
C LEU A 399 -3.04 14.54 -25.00
N ALA A 400 -3.36 13.71 -24.02
CA ALA A 400 -4.25 14.08 -22.92
C ALA A 400 -3.76 15.31 -22.16
N LEU A 401 -2.44 15.48 -22.01
CA LEU A 401 -1.83 16.66 -21.36
C LEU A 401 -2.02 17.95 -22.16
N ARG A 402 -2.28 17.83 -23.47
CA ARG A 402 -2.61 18.96 -24.36
C ARG A 402 -4.11 19.21 -24.46
N GLU A 403 -4.92 18.14 -24.47
CA GLU A 403 -6.35 18.23 -24.80
C GLU A 403 -7.26 18.43 -23.57
N ASP A 404 -6.84 17.98 -22.36
CA ASP A 404 -7.56 18.26 -21.11
C ASP A 404 -7.27 19.71 -20.66
N PRO A 405 -8.28 20.54 -20.36
CA PRO A 405 -8.07 21.94 -20.03
C PRO A 405 -7.18 22.20 -18.82
N GLU A 406 -7.30 21.40 -17.76
CA GLU A 406 -6.50 21.58 -16.54
C GLU A 406 -5.06 21.10 -16.75
N TYR A 407 -4.87 19.94 -17.36
CA TYR A 407 -3.53 19.46 -17.72
C TYR A 407 -2.83 20.40 -18.70
N ARG A 408 -3.56 20.91 -19.70
CA ARG A 408 -3.03 21.88 -20.68
C ARG A 408 -2.48 23.14 -20.01
N LYS A 409 -3.20 23.66 -19.02
CA LYS A 409 -2.75 24.84 -18.26
C LYS A 409 -1.43 24.60 -17.57
N VAL A 410 -1.29 23.46 -16.89
CA VAL A 410 -0.04 23.07 -16.21
C VAL A 410 1.08 22.81 -17.23
N SER A 411 0.78 22.12 -18.33
CA SER A 411 1.75 21.80 -19.39
C SER A 411 2.31 23.04 -20.07
N LEU A 412 1.46 24.04 -20.35
CA LEU A 412 1.90 25.33 -20.91
C LEU A 412 2.74 26.12 -19.90
N HIS A 413 2.35 26.07 -18.62
CA HIS A 413 3.15 26.71 -17.58
C HIS A 413 4.56 26.10 -17.51
N PHE A 414 4.70 24.80 -17.51
CA PHE A 414 6.00 24.11 -17.50
C PHE A 414 6.80 24.31 -18.78
N LYS A 415 6.13 24.37 -19.93
CA LYS A 415 6.78 24.72 -21.20
C LYS A 415 7.45 26.08 -21.14
N ASP A 416 6.79 27.07 -20.54
CA ASP A 416 7.28 28.45 -20.45
C ASP A 416 8.23 28.67 -19.24
N ASN A 417 8.25 27.75 -18.27
CA ASN A 417 9.05 27.83 -17.03
C ASN A 417 9.83 26.52 -16.78
N PRO A 418 10.87 26.22 -17.55
CA PRO A 418 11.59 24.94 -17.49
C PRO A 418 12.28 24.67 -16.14
N ASP A 419 12.70 25.70 -15.40
CA ASP A 419 13.28 25.53 -14.07
C ASP A 419 12.24 25.10 -13.04
N GLU A 420 11.00 25.61 -13.14
CA GLU A 420 9.89 25.18 -12.29
C GLU A 420 9.45 23.76 -12.65
N PHE A 421 9.47 23.41 -13.93
CA PHE A 421 9.24 22.03 -14.35
C PHE A 421 10.27 21.06 -13.77
N ALA A 422 11.55 21.42 -13.79
CA ALA A 422 12.59 20.57 -13.22
C ALA A 422 12.43 20.37 -11.71
N ASP A 423 12.05 21.42 -10.95
CA ASP A 423 11.78 21.32 -9.51
C ASP A 423 10.50 20.50 -9.24
N ALA A 424 9.44 20.75 -10.01
CA ALA A 424 8.18 20.00 -9.88
C ALA A 424 8.38 18.51 -10.15
N PHE A 425 9.13 18.16 -11.20
CA PHE A 425 9.46 16.76 -11.49
C PHE A 425 10.28 16.14 -10.36
N ALA A 426 11.33 16.81 -9.88
CA ALA A 426 12.18 16.31 -8.82
C ALA A 426 11.38 16.03 -7.53
N ARG A 427 10.45 16.93 -7.15
CA ARG A 427 9.60 16.78 -5.96
C ARG A 427 8.54 15.69 -6.15
N ALA A 428 7.89 15.64 -7.30
CA ALA A 428 6.89 14.60 -7.58
C ALA A 428 7.55 13.21 -7.70
N TRP A 429 8.73 13.11 -8.29
CA TRP A 429 9.53 11.90 -8.31
C TRP A 429 9.92 11.44 -6.92
N PHE A 430 10.38 12.34 -6.07
CA PHE A 430 10.69 12.04 -4.67
C PHE A 430 9.45 11.53 -3.92
N LYS A 431 8.29 12.18 -4.09
CA LYS A 431 7.03 11.75 -3.48
C LYS A 431 6.64 10.35 -3.94
N LEU A 432 6.69 10.07 -5.25
CA LEU A 432 6.40 8.75 -5.82
C LEU A 432 7.24 7.65 -5.13
N LEU A 433 8.53 7.91 -4.92
CA LEU A 433 9.49 6.94 -4.41
C LEU A 433 9.51 6.79 -2.89
N HIS A 434 8.91 7.73 -2.14
CA HIS A 434 9.01 7.75 -0.67
C HIS A 434 7.64 7.79 0.01
N ARG A 435 6.54 7.77 -0.77
CA ARG A 435 5.19 7.85 -0.24
C ARG A 435 4.82 6.69 0.70
N ASP A 436 5.44 5.54 0.50
CA ASP A 436 5.28 4.30 1.24
C ASP A 436 6.32 4.09 2.35
N MET A 437 7.12 5.10 2.68
CA MET A 437 8.18 4.99 3.69
C MET A 437 7.84 5.58 5.06
N GLY A 438 6.67 6.18 5.20
CA GLY A 438 6.27 6.86 6.43
C GLY A 438 7.04 8.17 6.67
N PRO A 439 7.21 8.59 7.93
CA PRO A 439 7.79 9.87 8.27
C PRO A 439 9.31 9.94 8.01
N LYS A 440 9.80 11.15 7.75
CA LYS A 440 11.20 11.43 7.38
C LYS A 440 12.24 10.91 8.39
N ASN A 441 11.92 10.78 9.67
CA ASN A 441 12.85 10.26 10.68
C ASN A 441 13.28 8.80 10.46
N ARG A 442 12.61 8.07 9.58
CA ARG A 442 13.01 6.74 9.12
C ARG A 442 14.04 6.75 8.00
N TYR A 443 14.20 7.88 7.31
CA TYR A 443 15.04 7.94 6.11
C TYR A 443 16.51 7.94 6.48
N LEU A 444 17.29 7.14 5.76
CA LEU A 444 18.72 6.97 5.96
C LEU A 444 19.52 7.57 4.81
N GLY A 445 20.74 7.97 5.10
CA GLY A 445 21.70 8.43 4.09
C GLY A 445 21.89 9.95 4.02
N PRO A 446 22.91 10.37 3.27
CA PRO A 446 23.34 11.78 3.25
C PRO A 446 22.49 12.69 2.35
N GLU A 447 21.63 12.12 1.49
CA GLU A 447 20.79 12.87 0.55
C GLU A 447 19.34 13.04 1.03
N VAL A 448 19.06 12.72 2.30
CA VAL A 448 17.74 12.96 2.90
C VAL A 448 17.44 14.46 2.90
N PRO A 449 16.33 14.90 2.29
CA PRO A 449 15.98 16.31 2.24
C PRO A 449 15.78 16.90 3.63
N LYS A 450 16.21 18.15 3.84
CA LYS A 450 15.98 18.86 5.11
C LYS A 450 14.56 19.36 5.26
N GLU A 451 13.90 19.66 4.16
CA GLU A 451 12.53 20.14 4.11
C GLU A 451 11.57 19.05 4.60
N ASP A 452 10.58 19.44 5.41
CA ASP A 452 9.47 18.59 5.79
C ASP A 452 8.31 18.80 4.80
N LEU A 453 7.91 17.72 4.15
CA LEU A 453 6.81 17.74 3.20
C LEU A 453 5.52 17.28 3.88
N ILE A 454 4.41 17.96 3.62
CA ILE A 454 3.13 17.70 4.32
C ILE A 454 2.66 16.26 4.20
N TRP A 455 2.87 15.63 3.05
CA TRP A 455 2.49 14.25 2.80
C TRP A 455 3.33 13.19 3.54
N GLN A 456 4.44 13.61 4.19
CA GLN A 456 5.24 12.75 5.07
C GLN A 456 4.69 12.68 6.50
N ASP A 457 3.55 13.30 6.75
CA ASP A 457 2.90 13.38 8.07
C ASP A 457 3.88 13.88 9.16
N PRO A 458 4.50 15.06 8.99
CA PRO A 458 5.58 15.52 9.86
C PRO A 458 5.12 15.68 11.31
N VAL A 459 5.95 15.24 12.24
CA VAL A 459 5.73 15.37 13.69
C VAL A 459 6.97 16.00 14.31
N PRO A 460 6.84 17.05 15.13
CA PRO A 460 7.97 17.58 15.85
C PRO A 460 8.51 16.57 16.87
N ALA A 461 9.79 16.65 17.21
CA ALA A 461 10.37 15.81 18.24
C ALA A 461 9.66 16.02 19.58
N GLY A 462 9.29 14.94 20.23
CA GLY A 462 8.69 14.95 21.57
C GLY A 462 9.74 15.05 22.68
N ASN A 463 9.30 15.47 23.86
CA ASN A 463 10.13 15.40 25.05
C ASN A 463 10.06 13.96 25.63
N SER A 464 11.20 13.31 25.81
CA SER A 464 11.31 12.01 26.48
C SER A 464 11.78 12.12 27.93
N ASP A 465 12.23 13.32 28.36
CA ASP A 465 12.76 13.59 29.68
C ASP A 465 11.71 14.30 30.56
N TYR A 466 10.74 13.53 31.04
CA TYR A 466 9.73 13.99 31.99
C TYR A 466 9.44 12.90 33.03
N ASP A 467 8.79 13.29 34.12
CA ASP A 467 8.45 12.37 35.21
C ASP A 467 7.27 11.45 34.83
N VAL A 468 7.61 10.28 34.26
CA VAL A 468 6.63 9.24 33.86
C VAL A 468 5.87 8.71 35.10
N VAL A 469 6.52 8.61 36.27
CA VAL A 469 5.85 8.13 37.48
C VAL A 469 4.75 9.09 37.92
N LYS A 470 5.06 10.39 37.94
CA LYS A 470 4.07 11.43 38.21
C LYS A 470 2.95 11.43 37.18
N ALA A 471 3.27 11.23 35.89
CA ALA A 471 2.25 11.14 34.85
C ALA A 471 1.31 9.96 35.08
N LYS A 472 1.84 8.75 35.39
CA LYS A 472 1.05 7.56 35.74
C LYS A 472 0.16 7.82 36.96
N GLU A 473 0.66 8.53 37.97
CA GLU A 473 -0.10 8.87 39.17
C GLU A 473 -1.28 9.81 38.84
N LEU A 474 -1.05 10.85 38.05
CA LEU A 474 -2.10 11.78 37.61
C LEU A 474 -3.17 11.07 36.76
N ILE A 475 -2.75 10.20 35.85
CA ILE A 475 -3.66 9.38 35.02
C ILE A 475 -4.45 8.42 35.90
N SER A 476 -3.81 7.79 36.88
CA SER A 476 -4.47 6.85 37.80
C SER A 476 -5.57 7.50 38.61
N ASN A 477 -5.43 8.78 38.92
CA ASN A 477 -6.37 9.55 39.73
C ASN A 477 -7.34 10.42 38.92
N CYS A 478 -7.31 10.36 37.60
CA CYS A 478 -8.22 11.14 36.76
C CYS A 478 -9.64 10.53 36.71
N ASP A 479 -10.60 11.32 36.25
CA ASP A 479 -12.00 10.90 36.09
C ASP A 479 -12.25 10.21 34.73
N LEU A 480 -11.46 9.17 34.42
CA LEU A 480 -11.64 8.30 33.28
C LEU A 480 -11.68 6.85 33.72
N SER A 481 -12.60 6.09 33.16
CA SER A 481 -12.66 4.64 33.35
C SER A 481 -11.54 3.91 32.62
N ILE A 482 -11.30 2.65 32.98
CA ILE A 482 -10.37 1.76 32.26
C ILE A 482 -10.76 1.70 30.78
N GLN A 483 -12.06 1.56 30.48
CA GLN A 483 -12.58 1.45 29.11
C GLN A 483 -12.34 2.73 28.31
N GLU A 484 -12.66 3.90 28.86
CA GLU A 484 -12.43 5.19 28.18
C GLU A 484 -10.95 5.39 27.83
N MET A 485 -10.02 5.04 28.73
CA MET A 485 -8.59 5.15 28.48
C MET A 485 -8.10 4.18 27.38
N ILE A 486 -8.56 2.94 27.39
CA ILE A 486 -8.19 1.93 26.39
C ILE A 486 -8.76 2.29 25.02
N GLU A 487 -10.05 2.71 24.95
CA GLU A 487 -10.69 3.08 23.68
C GLU A 487 -9.97 4.23 22.98
N VAL A 488 -9.58 5.27 23.70
CA VAL A 488 -8.89 6.43 23.13
C VAL A 488 -7.46 6.06 22.70
N ALA A 489 -6.73 5.29 23.49
CA ALA A 489 -5.40 4.84 23.12
C ALA A 489 -5.44 3.94 21.87
N TRP A 490 -6.38 3.00 21.82
CA TRP A 490 -6.58 2.14 20.66
C TRP A 490 -7.01 2.92 19.42
N ALA A 491 -7.99 3.83 19.55
CA ALA A 491 -8.46 4.66 18.45
C ALA A 491 -7.35 5.53 17.83
N SER A 492 -6.39 5.98 18.65
CA SER A 492 -5.23 6.73 18.19
C SER A 492 -4.21 5.81 17.50
N ALA A 493 -3.75 4.77 18.18
CA ALA A 493 -2.64 3.92 17.73
C ALA A 493 -3.02 2.99 16.57
N SER A 494 -4.23 2.41 16.58
CA SER A 494 -4.66 1.41 15.59
C SER A 494 -5.00 1.99 14.20
N THR A 495 -4.78 3.27 14.00
CA THR A 495 -4.82 3.91 12.67
C THR A 495 -3.56 3.62 11.84
N PHE A 496 -2.51 3.11 12.47
CA PHE A 496 -1.27 2.75 11.81
C PHE A 496 -1.49 1.72 10.71
N ARG A 497 -0.78 1.90 9.59
CA ARG A 497 -0.71 0.94 8.48
C ARG A 497 0.75 0.58 8.22
N ASN A 498 1.10 -0.70 8.40
CA ASN A 498 2.43 -1.20 8.11
C ASN A 498 2.78 -1.17 6.61
N SER A 499 1.77 -1.06 5.75
CA SER A 499 1.93 -1.02 4.30
C SER A 499 2.61 0.25 3.79
N ASP A 500 2.33 1.42 4.41
CA ASP A 500 2.94 2.71 4.06
C ASP A 500 3.40 3.51 5.28
N LEU A 501 3.35 2.88 6.46
CA LEU A 501 3.88 3.41 7.72
C LEU A 501 3.22 4.73 8.15
N ARG A 502 1.98 4.94 7.74
CA ARG A 502 1.15 6.11 8.08
C ARG A 502 0.23 5.81 9.26
N GLY A 503 -0.23 6.87 9.91
CA GLY A 503 -1.10 6.75 11.08
C GLY A 503 -0.31 6.52 12.36
N GLY A 504 -1.00 5.95 13.38
CA GLY A 504 -0.42 5.70 14.69
C GLY A 504 -0.70 6.81 15.70
N ALA A 505 -0.18 6.61 16.92
CA ALA A 505 -0.42 7.51 18.04
C ALA A 505 0.45 8.77 18.01
N ASN A 506 1.62 8.71 17.33
CA ASN A 506 2.56 9.83 17.25
C ASN A 506 1.93 11.01 16.50
N GLY A 507 2.08 12.20 17.04
CA GLY A 507 1.42 13.40 16.52
C GLY A 507 0.07 13.69 17.18
N ALA A 508 -0.53 12.73 17.88
CA ALA A 508 -1.87 12.87 18.51
C ALA A 508 -2.91 13.50 17.56
N ARG A 509 -2.91 13.09 16.27
CA ARG A 509 -3.78 13.67 15.25
C ARG A 509 -5.27 13.37 15.47
N ILE A 510 -5.59 12.44 16.37
CA ILE A 510 -6.95 12.20 16.85
C ILE A 510 -7.60 13.46 17.46
N ARG A 511 -6.81 14.49 17.80
CA ARG A 511 -7.27 15.82 18.25
C ARG A 511 -7.91 16.65 17.13
N PHE A 512 -7.60 16.34 15.86
CA PHE A 512 -7.94 17.15 14.68
C PHE A 512 -8.88 16.41 13.74
N GLU A 513 -9.55 17.20 12.87
CA GLU A 513 -10.31 16.63 11.77
C GLU A 513 -9.37 16.03 10.69
N PRO A 514 -9.75 14.93 10.04
CA PRO A 514 -11.05 14.25 10.13
C PRO A 514 -11.14 13.21 11.26
N MET A 515 -10.01 12.83 11.90
CA MET A 515 -9.96 11.74 12.87
C MET A 515 -10.86 11.95 14.08
N LYS A 516 -10.96 13.19 14.55
CA LYS A 516 -11.79 13.57 15.70
C LYS A 516 -13.27 13.22 15.51
N SER A 517 -13.75 13.33 14.27
CA SER A 517 -15.16 13.11 13.91
C SER A 517 -15.45 11.76 13.27
N TRP A 518 -14.48 10.82 13.24
CA TRP A 518 -14.72 9.49 12.71
C TRP A 518 -15.78 8.74 13.49
N GLN A 519 -16.67 8.08 12.78
CA GLN A 519 -17.78 7.33 13.37
C GLN A 519 -17.31 6.17 14.27
N SER A 520 -16.09 5.67 14.06
CA SER A 520 -15.49 4.64 14.91
C SER A 520 -15.18 5.12 16.33
N ASN A 521 -15.18 6.43 16.58
CA ASN A 521 -14.86 7.02 17.87
C ASN A 521 -16.14 7.44 18.59
N ASP A 522 -16.22 7.21 19.91
CA ASP A 522 -17.21 7.86 20.74
C ASP A 522 -16.77 9.31 21.01
N LYS A 523 -17.49 10.26 20.41
CA LYS A 523 -17.11 11.66 20.48
C LYS A 523 -17.09 12.20 21.90
N ALA A 524 -18.04 11.79 22.74
CA ALA A 524 -18.14 12.32 24.12
C ALA A 524 -16.97 11.82 24.97
N THR A 525 -16.66 10.54 24.86
CA THR A 525 -15.50 9.91 25.52
C THR A 525 -14.21 10.56 25.04
N LEU A 526 -14.05 10.73 23.71
CA LEU A 526 -12.84 11.34 23.14
C LEU A 526 -12.63 12.77 23.61
N ASP A 527 -13.65 13.63 23.54
CA ASP A 527 -13.54 15.03 23.98
C ASP A 527 -13.19 15.11 25.47
N LYS A 528 -13.86 14.31 26.32
CA LYS A 528 -13.56 14.21 27.78
C LYS A 528 -12.11 13.79 28.03
N ALA A 529 -11.65 12.75 27.35
CA ALA A 529 -10.30 12.23 27.54
C ALA A 529 -9.24 13.23 27.08
N LEU A 530 -9.41 13.87 25.94
CA LEU A 530 -8.47 14.86 25.40
C LEU A 530 -8.34 16.08 26.34
N ASP A 531 -9.43 16.52 26.96
CA ASP A 531 -9.42 17.63 27.94
C ASP A 531 -8.60 17.24 29.20
N VAL A 532 -8.70 16.00 29.65
CA VAL A 532 -7.91 15.47 30.78
C VAL A 532 -6.45 15.34 30.39
N TYR A 533 -6.17 14.72 29.25
CA TYR A 533 -4.81 14.44 28.78
C TYR A 533 -4.01 15.71 28.50
N ALA A 534 -4.65 16.76 27.94
CA ALA A 534 -3.99 18.05 27.71
C ALA A 534 -3.49 18.68 29.02
N LYS A 535 -4.28 18.60 30.11
CA LYS A 535 -3.89 19.12 31.43
C LYS A 535 -2.72 18.34 32.02
N ILE A 536 -2.78 17.00 31.95
CA ILE A 536 -1.70 16.13 32.43
C ILE A 536 -0.43 16.37 31.64
N ALA A 537 -0.51 16.41 30.31
CA ALA A 537 0.62 16.68 29.44
C ALA A 537 1.32 18.01 29.78
N GLN A 538 0.52 19.07 29.98
CA GLN A 538 1.05 20.36 30.39
C GLN A 538 1.74 20.30 31.77
N GLU A 539 1.16 19.59 32.75
CA GLU A 539 1.69 19.52 34.12
C GLU A 539 3.04 18.79 34.20
N VAL A 540 3.22 17.74 33.40
CA VAL A 540 4.47 16.95 33.40
C VAL A 540 5.42 17.33 32.25
N ASN A 541 5.06 18.29 31.41
CA ASN A 541 5.82 18.66 30.20
C ASN A 541 6.00 17.51 29.20
N ALA A 542 4.98 16.67 29.05
CA ALA A 542 4.89 15.62 28.04
C ALA A 542 4.07 16.06 26.83
N SER A 543 4.09 15.28 25.74
CA SER A 543 3.13 15.43 24.65
C SER A 543 1.78 14.79 25.00
N VAL A 544 0.72 15.27 24.36
CA VAL A 544 -0.62 14.62 24.44
C VAL A 544 -0.55 13.22 23.85
N ALA A 545 0.25 13.00 22.80
CA ALA A 545 0.48 11.69 22.18
C ALA A 545 1.02 10.67 23.20
N ASP A 546 2.01 11.07 24.00
CA ASP A 546 2.55 10.20 25.05
C ASP A 546 1.52 9.93 26.15
N VAL A 547 0.76 10.95 26.56
CA VAL A 547 -0.26 10.77 27.61
C VAL A 547 -1.39 9.84 27.14
N ILE A 548 -1.82 9.90 25.86
CA ILE A 548 -2.81 8.99 25.29
C ILE A 548 -2.34 7.52 25.44
N VAL A 549 -1.14 7.23 25.00
CA VAL A 549 -0.59 5.86 25.06
C VAL A 549 -0.37 5.43 26.52
N LEU A 550 0.20 6.30 27.33
CA LEU A 550 0.44 6.02 28.75
C LEU A 550 -0.87 5.77 29.52
N ALA A 551 -1.95 6.46 29.19
CA ALA A 551 -3.25 6.25 29.79
C ALA A 551 -3.81 4.85 29.46
N GLY A 552 -3.70 4.40 28.21
CA GLY A 552 -4.04 3.03 27.85
C GLY A 552 -3.21 1.99 28.62
N ASN A 553 -1.90 2.24 28.77
CA ASN A 553 -1.02 1.36 29.56
C ASN A 553 -1.42 1.32 31.03
N VAL A 554 -1.67 2.47 31.65
CA VAL A 554 -2.14 2.55 33.07
C VAL A 554 -3.47 1.83 33.26
N ALA A 555 -4.38 1.91 32.30
CA ALA A 555 -5.65 1.17 32.35
C ALA A 555 -5.42 -0.35 32.33
N ILE A 556 -4.51 -0.84 31.48
CA ILE A 556 -4.15 -2.26 31.42
C ILE A 556 -3.41 -2.69 32.70
N GLU A 557 -2.52 -1.87 33.26
CA GLU A 557 -1.84 -2.14 34.55
C GLU A 557 -2.87 -2.28 35.67
N LYS A 558 -3.89 -1.42 35.72
CA LYS A 558 -4.99 -1.54 36.71
C LYS A 558 -5.80 -2.82 36.54
N ALA A 559 -6.06 -3.22 35.28
CA ALA A 559 -6.88 -4.39 34.99
C ALA A 559 -6.13 -5.73 35.18
N SER A 560 -4.82 -5.73 34.94
CA SER A 560 -3.98 -6.95 34.98
C SER A 560 -3.16 -7.11 36.25
N GLY A 561 -2.80 -6.01 36.91
CA GLY A 561 -1.81 -6.00 37.98
C GLY A 561 -0.36 -6.17 37.48
N VAL A 562 -0.12 -6.15 36.19
CA VAL A 562 1.18 -6.32 35.52
C VAL A 562 1.63 -5.01 34.92
N GLU A 563 2.90 -4.64 35.09
CA GLU A 563 3.48 -3.45 34.51
C GLU A 563 3.52 -3.54 32.97
N VAL A 564 3.11 -2.46 32.29
CA VAL A 564 3.13 -2.34 30.83
C VAL A 564 4.31 -1.47 30.40
N PRO A 565 5.23 -1.98 29.56
CA PRO A 565 6.36 -1.20 29.06
C PRO A 565 5.90 0.07 28.34
N PHE A 566 6.61 1.19 28.58
CA PHE A 566 6.30 2.46 27.96
C PHE A 566 7.54 3.12 27.37
N LEU A 567 7.42 3.58 26.13
CA LEU A 567 8.46 4.34 25.44
C LEU A 567 7.99 5.79 25.27
N ALA A 568 8.62 6.72 25.99
CA ALA A 568 8.35 8.15 25.93
C ALA A 568 8.95 8.81 24.68
N GLY A 569 8.52 10.05 24.39
CA GLY A 569 9.11 10.91 23.36
C GLY A 569 8.33 11.01 22.05
N ARG A 570 7.02 10.71 22.07
CA ARG A 570 6.12 11.10 20.99
C ARG A 570 5.97 12.61 20.95
N GLY A 571 5.86 13.18 19.74
CA GLY A 571 5.56 14.60 19.56
C GLY A 571 4.08 14.84 19.30
N ASP A 572 3.67 16.10 19.39
CA ASP A 572 2.33 16.54 19.03
C ASP A 572 2.37 17.30 17.71
N ALA A 573 1.72 16.79 16.67
CA ALA A 573 1.55 17.52 15.44
C ALA A 573 0.62 18.73 15.64
N THR A 574 0.76 19.74 14.77
CA THR A 574 -0.20 20.84 14.65
C THR A 574 -1.23 20.52 13.57
N GLU A 575 -2.27 21.36 13.48
CA GLU A 575 -3.28 21.24 12.43
C GLU A 575 -2.66 21.50 11.04
N GLU A 576 -1.72 22.45 10.94
CA GLU A 576 -0.99 22.76 9.70
C GLU A 576 -0.05 21.64 9.26
N GLN A 577 0.39 20.80 10.18
CA GLN A 577 1.20 19.60 9.92
C GLN A 577 0.34 18.36 9.60
N THR A 578 -0.98 18.53 9.56
CA THR A 578 -1.94 17.45 9.32
C THR A 578 -2.59 17.63 7.95
N ASP A 579 -2.26 16.75 7.00
CA ASP A 579 -2.93 16.71 5.70
C ASP A 579 -4.31 16.04 5.85
N ALA A 580 -5.30 16.85 6.30
CA ALA A 580 -6.61 16.37 6.66
C ALA A 580 -7.32 15.59 5.54
N GLU A 581 -7.09 15.95 4.28
CA GLU A 581 -7.69 15.24 3.15
C GLU A 581 -7.08 13.85 2.98
N SER A 582 -5.76 13.73 3.08
CA SER A 582 -5.06 12.45 2.95
C SER A 582 -5.28 11.51 4.13
N PHE A 583 -5.65 12.04 5.31
CA PHE A 583 -5.98 11.21 6.48
C PHE A 583 -7.35 10.51 6.39
N ARG A 584 -8.25 10.94 5.49
CA ARG A 584 -9.58 10.30 5.33
C ARG A 584 -9.49 8.81 4.98
N VAL A 585 -8.46 8.39 4.26
CA VAL A 585 -8.27 6.98 3.88
C VAL A 585 -7.88 6.09 5.06
N LEU A 586 -7.47 6.68 6.20
CA LEU A 586 -7.14 5.96 7.42
C LEU A 586 -8.37 5.68 8.31
N GLU A 587 -9.56 6.22 7.96
CA GLU A 587 -10.79 5.93 8.71
C GLU A 587 -11.11 4.44 8.68
N PRO A 588 -11.27 3.78 9.84
CA PRO A 588 -11.61 2.37 9.87
C PRO A 588 -12.98 2.11 9.24
N LEU A 589 -13.03 1.30 8.19
CA LEU A 589 -14.30 0.76 7.66
C LEU A 589 -14.87 -0.30 8.60
N ALA A 590 -14.00 -1.08 9.21
CA ALA A 590 -14.30 -1.99 10.29
C ALA A 590 -13.12 -2.08 11.26
N ASP A 591 -13.42 -2.41 12.51
CA ASP A 591 -12.45 -2.70 13.55
C ASP A 591 -12.96 -3.88 14.39
N GLY A 592 -12.58 -5.08 13.99
CA GLY A 592 -13.00 -6.32 14.66
C GLY A 592 -12.50 -6.42 16.09
N PHE A 593 -11.43 -5.70 16.46
CA PHE A 593 -10.96 -5.62 17.84
C PHE A 593 -11.97 -4.95 18.76
N ARG A 594 -12.80 -4.03 18.23
CA ARG A 594 -13.89 -3.34 18.96
C ARG A 594 -15.30 -3.76 18.50
N ASN A 595 -15.42 -4.79 17.67
CA ASN A 595 -16.69 -5.18 17.00
C ASN A 595 -17.36 -4.00 16.24
N TYR A 596 -16.56 -3.03 15.75
CA TYR A 596 -17.05 -1.91 14.98
C TYR A 596 -17.12 -2.23 13.50
N GLN A 597 -18.18 -1.80 12.86
CA GLN A 597 -18.37 -1.83 11.42
C GLN A 597 -19.16 -0.58 10.99
N LYS A 598 -18.61 0.20 10.02
CA LYS A 598 -19.23 1.47 9.61
C LYS A 598 -20.56 1.24 8.89
N THR A 599 -20.66 0.18 8.09
CA THR A 599 -21.84 -0.23 7.36
C THR A 599 -21.73 -1.73 7.04
N GLU A 600 -22.78 -2.31 6.43
CA GLU A 600 -22.69 -3.67 5.90
C GLU A 600 -21.84 -3.70 4.61
N TYR A 601 -20.92 -4.65 4.55
CA TYR A 601 -20.04 -4.89 3.40
C TYR A 601 -20.28 -6.27 2.79
N SER A 602 -19.86 -6.49 1.57
CA SER A 602 -19.88 -7.81 0.92
C SER A 602 -18.77 -8.74 1.45
N VAL A 603 -17.75 -8.19 2.07
CA VAL A 603 -16.66 -8.88 2.77
C VAL A 603 -17.09 -9.10 4.22
N SER A 604 -16.78 -10.26 4.78
CA SER A 604 -17.18 -10.59 6.15
C SER A 604 -16.38 -9.79 7.18
N PRO A 605 -16.96 -9.53 8.38
CA PRO A 605 -16.25 -8.84 9.45
C PRO A 605 -14.96 -9.54 9.91
N GLU A 606 -14.91 -10.86 9.86
CA GLU A 606 -13.72 -11.65 10.19
C GLU A 606 -12.62 -11.51 9.14
N GLU A 607 -12.94 -11.39 7.86
CA GLU A 607 -11.95 -11.09 6.81
C GLU A 607 -11.41 -9.67 6.97
N MET A 608 -12.27 -8.70 7.34
CA MET A 608 -11.85 -7.33 7.63
C MET A 608 -11.00 -7.24 8.91
N LEU A 609 -11.20 -8.12 9.90
CA LEU A 609 -10.31 -8.24 11.06
C LEU A 609 -8.92 -8.73 10.64
N VAL A 610 -8.83 -9.74 9.80
CA VAL A 610 -7.55 -10.27 9.30
C VAL A 610 -6.80 -9.21 8.51
N ASP A 611 -7.48 -8.48 7.61
CA ASP A 611 -6.89 -7.37 6.86
C ASP A 611 -6.34 -6.27 7.78
N LYS A 612 -7.13 -5.84 8.78
CA LYS A 612 -6.67 -4.85 9.76
C LYS A 612 -5.50 -5.36 10.59
N SER A 613 -5.49 -6.63 10.94
CA SER A 613 -4.39 -7.24 11.70
C SER A 613 -3.09 -7.25 10.88
N GLN A 614 -3.19 -7.55 9.59
CA GLN A 614 -2.05 -7.49 8.68
C GLN A 614 -1.52 -6.05 8.56
N LEU A 615 -2.40 -5.05 8.39
CA LEU A 615 -2.01 -3.63 8.37
C LEU A 615 -1.37 -3.15 9.67
N LEU A 616 -1.71 -3.74 10.81
CA LEU A 616 -1.05 -3.47 12.10
C LEU A 616 0.24 -4.28 12.32
N GLY A 617 0.64 -5.11 11.35
CA GLY A 617 1.82 -5.95 11.46
C GLY A 617 1.68 -7.12 12.44
N LEU A 618 0.44 -7.55 12.73
CA LEU A 618 0.16 -8.58 13.73
C LEU A 618 0.20 -9.99 13.13
N THR A 619 0.67 -10.93 13.92
CA THR A 619 0.51 -12.37 13.68
C THR A 619 -0.91 -12.83 14.08
N ALA A 620 -1.30 -14.03 13.65
CA ALA A 620 -2.58 -14.62 14.06
C ALA A 620 -2.69 -14.81 15.59
N HIS A 621 -1.57 -15.10 16.25
CA HIS A 621 -1.46 -15.19 17.69
C HIS A 621 -1.71 -13.84 18.38
N GLU A 622 -1.05 -12.76 17.94
CA GLU A 622 -1.21 -11.41 18.48
C GLU A 622 -2.64 -10.89 18.24
N MET A 623 -3.22 -11.15 17.06
CA MET A 623 -4.62 -10.84 16.77
C MET A 623 -5.56 -11.53 17.76
N THR A 624 -5.34 -12.82 18.02
CA THR A 624 -6.17 -13.63 18.92
C THR A 624 -6.19 -13.07 20.35
N VAL A 625 -5.01 -12.78 20.93
CA VAL A 625 -4.94 -12.26 22.30
C VAL A 625 -5.53 -10.86 22.41
N LEU A 626 -5.32 -9.99 21.40
CA LEU A 626 -5.90 -8.65 21.40
C LEU A 626 -7.42 -8.69 21.36
N VAL A 627 -8.02 -9.51 20.51
CA VAL A 627 -9.49 -9.66 20.49
C VAL A 627 -10.00 -10.16 21.83
N GLY A 628 -9.40 -11.23 22.40
CA GLY A 628 -9.81 -11.79 23.67
C GLY A 628 -9.73 -10.80 24.82
N GLY A 629 -8.62 -10.03 24.90
CA GLY A 629 -8.43 -9.02 25.95
C GLY A 629 -9.35 -7.82 25.82
N MET A 630 -9.58 -7.33 24.59
CA MET A 630 -10.57 -6.28 24.36
C MET A 630 -11.97 -6.72 24.82
N ARG A 631 -12.37 -7.98 24.56
CA ARG A 631 -13.65 -8.51 25.03
C ARG A 631 -13.72 -8.65 26.55
N SER A 632 -12.65 -9.13 27.17
CA SER A 632 -12.53 -9.22 28.63
C SER A 632 -12.71 -7.86 29.30
N LEU A 633 -12.15 -6.83 28.71
CA LEU A 633 -12.23 -5.44 29.18
C LEU A 633 -13.50 -4.70 28.77
N GLY A 634 -14.45 -5.36 28.09
CA GLY A 634 -15.71 -4.75 27.63
C GLY A 634 -15.56 -3.77 26.48
N ILE A 635 -14.42 -3.79 25.77
CA ILE A 635 -14.19 -2.94 24.60
C ILE A 635 -14.85 -3.58 23.38
N THR A 636 -16.10 -3.29 23.18
CA THR A 636 -16.91 -3.89 22.10
C THR A 636 -18.17 -3.05 21.83
N LYS A 637 -18.61 -3.02 20.60
CA LYS A 637 -19.91 -2.40 20.24
C LYS A 637 -21.07 -3.36 20.53
N ASP A 638 -22.20 -2.78 20.89
CA ASP A 638 -23.46 -3.51 21.16
C ASP A 638 -23.34 -4.65 22.18
N ASN A 639 -22.32 -4.60 23.02
CA ASN A 639 -21.99 -5.61 24.02
C ASN A 639 -21.78 -7.03 23.46
N LEU A 640 -21.49 -7.16 22.15
CA LEU A 640 -21.22 -8.44 21.52
C LEU A 640 -19.86 -9.01 21.94
N GLY A 641 -19.82 -10.28 22.32
CA GLY A 641 -18.56 -10.95 22.75
C GLY A 641 -18.11 -10.55 24.15
N ASN A 642 -18.83 -9.68 24.86
CA ASN A 642 -18.54 -9.38 26.27
C ASN A 642 -19.06 -10.50 27.16
N PHE A 643 -18.18 -11.42 27.53
CA PHE A 643 -18.50 -12.57 28.36
C PHE A 643 -18.01 -12.40 29.81
N SER A 644 -17.30 -11.30 30.10
CA SER A 644 -16.75 -11.02 31.40
C SER A 644 -17.86 -10.60 32.39
N GLU A 645 -17.70 -10.98 33.65
CA GLU A 645 -18.52 -10.51 34.77
C GLU A 645 -17.94 -9.22 35.40
N ASP A 646 -16.64 -8.98 35.17
CA ASP A 646 -15.92 -7.81 35.63
C ASP A 646 -15.02 -7.25 34.53
N ASN A 647 -15.49 -6.24 33.82
CA ASN A 647 -14.75 -5.58 32.75
C ASN A 647 -13.56 -4.73 33.22
N ASN A 648 -13.30 -4.65 34.53
CA ASN A 648 -12.10 -4.02 35.07
C ASN A 648 -10.95 -5.01 35.25
N LYS A 649 -11.12 -6.25 34.79
CA LYS A 649 -10.11 -7.30 34.90
C LYS A 649 -9.74 -7.85 33.54
N LEU A 650 -8.44 -7.86 33.25
CA LEU A 650 -7.90 -8.54 32.07
C LEU A 650 -7.64 -10.00 32.41
N ASP A 651 -8.44 -10.90 31.81
CA ASP A 651 -8.33 -12.34 32.01
C ASP A 651 -8.73 -13.14 30.76
N ASN A 652 -8.56 -14.46 30.81
CA ASN A 652 -8.82 -15.37 29.69
C ASN A 652 -10.26 -15.89 29.63
N GLU A 653 -11.18 -15.30 30.38
CA GLU A 653 -12.59 -15.75 30.45
C GLU A 653 -13.30 -15.72 29.10
N PHE A 654 -12.93 -14.79 28.21
CA PHE A 654 -13.47 -14.76 26.84
C PHE A 654 -13.33 -16.12 26.16
N PHE A 655 -12.14 -16.71 26.16
CA PHE A 655 -11.86 -17.98 25.50
C PHE A 655 -12.52 -19.16 26.19
N LYS A 656 -12.52 -19.20 27.51
CA LYS A 656 -13.20 -20.25 28.29
C LYS A 656 -14.69 -20.28 28.00
N LYS A 657 -15.33 -19.10 28.00
CA LYS A 657 -16.77 -18.98 27.75
C LYS A 657 -17.15 -19.13 26.28
N LEU A 658 -16.26 -18.75 25.34
CA LEU A 658 -16.45 -19.01 23.91
C LEU A 658 -16.49 -20.50 23.59
N LEU A 659 -15.63 -21.30 24.24
CA LEU A 659 -15.49 -22.74 24.02
C LEU A 659 -16.35 -23.59 24.95
N ASP A 660 -17.24 -22.97 25.72
CA ASP A 660 -18.14 -23.67 26.67
C ASP A 660 -19.08 -24.61 25.93
N MET A 661 -18.94 -25.91 26.19
CA MET A 661 -19.72 -26.98 25.57
C MET A 661 -21.19 -27.02 25.98
N ASN A 662 -21.58 -26.31 27.05
CA ASN A 662 -22.98 -26.24 27.51
C ASN A 662 -23.76 -25.16 26.76
N VAL A 663 -23.11 -24.32 25.96
CA VAL A 663 -23.76 -23.29 25.15
C VAL A 663 -23.88 -23.73 23.70
N ALA A 664 -25.06 -23.53 23.12
CA ALA A 664 -25.33 -23.70 21.69
C ALA A 664 -25.54 -22.32 21.05
N TRP A 665 -24.81 -22.05 20.00
CA TRP A 665 -24.93 -20.79 19.26
C TRP A 665 -26.01 -20.86 18.18
N ARG A 666 -26.81 -19.79 18.07
CA ARG A 666 -27.78 -19.64 16.96
C ARG A 666 -27.69 -18.24 16.38
N PRO A 667 -27.86 -18.08 15.04
CA PRO A 667 -27.86 -16.76 14.41
C PRO A 667 -28.96 -15.85 14.95
N ASN A 668 -28.64 -14.57 15.14
CA ASN A 668 -29.58 -13.51 15.48
C ASN A 668 -29.27 -12.27 14.61
N GLY A 669 -29.55 -12.37 13.30
CA GLY A 669 -29.18 -11.37 12.31
C GLY A 669 -27.90 -11.72 11.53
N ASN A 670 -27.37 -10.76 10.76
CA ASN A 670 -26.27 -11.01 9.84
C ASN A 670 -24.90 -11.13 10.53
N ASN A 671 -24.71 -10.42 11.63
CA ASN A 671 -23.42 -10.37 12.35
C ASN A 671 -23.55 -10.72 13.83
N ALA A 672 -24.72 -11.07 14.31
CA ALA A 672 -24.97 -11.36 15.73
C ALA A 672 -25.44 -12.80 15.95
N TYR A 673 -25.07 -13.36 17.08
CA TYR A 673 -25.44 -14.71 17.54
C TYR A 673 -25.86 -14.69 19.00
N GLU A 674 -26.78 -15.54 19.33
CA GLU A 674 -27.18 -15.84 20.70
C GLU A 674 -26.60 -17.18 21.15
N GLY A 675 -25.93 -17.18 22.28
CA GLY A 675 -25.50 -18.39 22.99
C GLY A 675 -26.58 -18.82 23.94
N VAL A 676 -27.14 -20.00 23.70
CA VAL A 676 -28.25 -20.60 24.46
C VAL A 676 -27.72 -21.72 25.35
N ASP A 677 -27.97 -21.63 26.64
CA ASP A 677 -27.68 -22.74 27.56
C ASP A 677 -28.54 -23.97 27.21
N LYS A 678 -27.86 -25.08 27.00
CA LYS A 678 -28.53 -26.35 26.53
C LYS A 678 -29.47 -26.93 27.55
N THR A 679 -29.32 -26.60 28.82
CA THR A 679 -30.10 -27.15 29.94
C THR A 679 -31.34 -26.31 30.20
N SER A 680 -31.16 -24.98 30.33
CA SER A 680 -32.28 -24.07 30.63
C SER A 680 -33.02 -23.58 29.38
N GLY A 681 -32.36 -23.56 28.21
CA GLY A 681 -32.88 -22.96 26.98
C GLY A 681 -32.83 -21.43 26.97
N GLU A 682 -32.23 -20.81 27.96
CA GLU A 682 -32.11 -19.36 28.07
C GLU A 682 -30.95 -18.83 27.27
N VAL A 683 -31.07 -17.60 26.74
CA VAL A 683 -29.94 -16.85 26.12
C VAL A 683 -29.04 -16.34 27.25
N VAL A 684 -27.81 -16.82 27.28
CA VAL A 684 -26.84 -16.47 28.31
C VAL A 684 -25.74 -15.54 27.81
N ARG A 685 -25.56 -15.42 26.49
CA ARG A 685 -24.49 -14.59 25.86
C ARG A 685 -24.91 -14.15 24.47
N THR A 686 -24.24 -13.10 24.01
CA THR A 686 -24.33 -12.66 22.60
C THR A 686 -22.91 -12.50 22.03
N ALA A 687 -22.73 -12.79 20.76
CA ALA A 687 -21.45 -12.72 20.08
C ALA A 687 -21.61 -12.22 18.65
N SER A 688 -20.54 -11.69 18.09
CA SER A 688 -20.43 -11.37 16.67
C SER A 688 -19.82 -12.54 15.86
N ARG A 689 -19.79 -12.40 14.54
CA ARG A 689 -19.02 -13.30 13.66
C ARG A 689 -17.53 -13.29 14.02
N VAL A 690 -16.99 -12.10 14.31
CA VAL A 690 -15.60 -11.92 14.74
C VAL A 690 -15.29 -12.72 16.01
N ASP A 691 -16.22 -12.79 16.95
CA ASP A 691 -16.02 -13.55 18.18
C ASP A 691 -16.07 -15.07 17.89
N LEU A 692 -17.07 -15.51 17.13
CA LEU A 692 -17.28 -16.94 16.89
C LEU A 692 -16.26 -17.58 15.95
N VAL A 693 -15.57 -16.80 15.11
CA VAL A 693 -14.53 -17.36 14.22
C VAL A 693 -13.38 -17.99 15.01
N PHE A 694 -13.08 -17.48 16.22
CA PHE A 694 -12.07 -18.08 17.11
C PHE A 694 -12.48 -19.42 17.71
N GLY A 695 -13.76 -19.76 17.67
CA GLY A 695 -14.26 -21.08 18.04
C GLY A 695 -14.52 -22.01 16.86
N SER A 696 -14.63 -21.48 15.62
CA SER A 696 -15.08 -22.21 14.45
C SER A 696 -14.01 -22.42 13.35
N ASN A 697 -13.11 -21.47 13.13
CA ASN A 697 -11.96 -21.68 12.24
C ASN A 697 -10.92 -22.56 12.94
N SER A 698 -10.47 -23.65 12.32
CA SER A 698 -9.60 -24.65 12.98
C SER A 698 -8.28 -24.10 13.48
N GLN A 699 -7.66 -23.16 12.76
CA GLN A 699 -6.40 -22.53 13.16
C GLN A 699 -6.62 -21.56 14.32
N LEU A 700 -7.59 -20.66 14.22
CA LEU A 700 -7.91 -19.72 15.29
C LEU A 700 -8.43 -20.43 16.54
N ARG A 701 -9.18 -21.53 16.37
CA ARG A 701 -9.62 -22.35 17.49
C ARG A 701 -8.45 -22.99 18.22
N SER A 702 -7.44 -23.49 17.51
CA SER A 702 -6.26 -24.06 18.17
C SER A 702 -5.52 -23.04 19.04
N LEU A 703 -5.47 -21.77 18.60
CA LEU A 703 -4.93 -20.67 19.41
C LEU A 703 -5.85 -20.35 20.61
N ALA A 704 -7.17 -20.29 20.38
CA ALA A 704 -8.14 -20.04 21.43
C ALA A 704 -8.08 -21.13 22.54
N GLU A 705 -7.89 -22.39 22.17
CA GLU A 705 -7.75 -23.50 23.11
C GLU A 705 -6.54 -23.38 24.02
N VAL A 706 -5.41 -22.84 23.51
CA VAL A 706 -4.24 -22.54 24.34
C VAL A 706 -4.61 -21.58 25.47
N TYR A 707 -5.33 -20.49 25.13
CA TYR A 707 -5.71 -19.47 26.11
C TYR A 707 -6.90 -19.85 26.97
N ALA A 708 -7.76 -20.79 26.53
CA ALA A 708 -8.87 -21.31 27.34
C ALA A 708 -8.42 -22.30 28.41
N SER A 709 -7.18 -22.77 28.37
CA SER A 709 -6.64 -23.71 29.39
C SER A 709 -6.61 -23.10 30.78
N ASP A 710 -6.78 -23.89 31.81
CA ASP A 710 -6.90 -23.41 33.20
C ASP A 710 -5.65 -22.73 33.72
N ASP A 711 -4.47 -23.12 33.23
CA ASP A 711 -3.16 -22.58 33.59
C ASP A 711 -2.69 -21.42 32.69
N ALA A 712 -3.54 -20.98 31.73
CA ALA A 712 -3.10 -20.07 30.70
C ALA A 712 -3.32 -18.57 31.01
N ASN A 713 -3.91 -18.20 32.16
CA ASN A 713 -4.26 -16.81 32.41
C ASN A 713 -3.02 -15.89 32.40
N ASP A 714 -1.93 -16.26 33.07
CA ASP A 714 -0.73 -15.42 33.12
C ASP A 714 -0.06 -15.31 31.75
N LYS A 715 -0.04 -16.41 30.98
CA LYS A 715 0.43 -16.40 29.60
C LYS A 715 -0.41 -15.45 28.75
N PHE A 716 -1.73 -15.53 28.86
CA PHE A 716 -2.65 -14.67 28.11
C PHE A 716 -2.40 -13.19 28.42
N VAL A 717 -2.31 -12.82 29.69
CA VAL A 717 -2.06 -11.43 30.11
C VAL A 717 -0.73 -10.92 29.57
N ASN A 718 0.33 -11.71 29.65
CA ASN A 718 1.65 -11.31 29.14
C ASN A 718 1.65 -11.17 27.61
N ASP A 719 1.05 -12.12 26.89
CA ASP A 719 0.97 -12.09 25.44
C ASP A 719 0.08 -10.92 24.94
N PHE A 720 -1.01 -10.62 25.67
CA PHE A 720 -1.83 -9.44 25.39
C PHE A 720 -1.02 -8.14 25.56
N ILE A 721 -0.30 -8.00 26.65
CA ILE A 721 0.54 -6.81 26.93
C ILE A 721 1.60 -6.67 25.83
N ALA A 722 2.23 -7.75 25.40
CA ALA A 722 3.22 -7.71 24.32
C ALA A 722 2.60 -7.25 22.99
N ALA A 723 1.46 -7.80 22.61
CA ALA A 723 0.74 -7.43 21.39
C ALA A 723 0.18 -5.98 21.46
N TRP A 724 -0.36 -5.57 22.61
CA TRP A 724 -0.76 -4.19 22.88
C TRP A 724 0.39 -3.23 22.71
N ASN A 725 1.53 -3.52 23.34
CA ASN A 725 2.71 -2.67 23.27
C ASN A 725 3.26 -2.56 21.84
N LYS A 726 3.16 -3.62 21.05
CA LYS A 726 3.50 -3.61 19.61
C LYS A 726 2.64 -2.60 18.85
N VAL A 727 1.33 -2.60 19.05
CA VAL A 727 0.41 -1.64 18.39
C VAL A 727 0.68 -0.20 18.86
N MET A 728 0.86 0.00 20.16
CA MET A 728 1.13 1.33 20.75
C MET A 728 2.44 1.95 20.27
N ASN A 729 3.40 1.14 19.83
CA ASN A 729 4.71 1.59 19.35
C ASN A 729 4.93 1.33 17.85
N ALA A 730 3.90 0.95 17.10
CA ALA A 730 4.03 0.61 15.68
C ALA A 730 4.57 1.78 14.83
N ASP A 731 4.35 3.01 15.24
CA ASP A 731 4.81 4.25 14.63
C ASP A 731 6.13 4.81 15.24
N ARG A 732 6.86 3.99 16.02
CA ARG A 732 8.15 4.37 16.64
C ARG A 732 9.29 3.69 15.89
N PHE A 733 10.12 4.47 15.21
CA PHE A 733 11.17 4.01 14.31
C PHE A 733 12.57 4.38 14.79
#